data_5c19ccbc0371f767555351aa5376c82f
#
_entry.id   5c19ccbc0371f767555351aa5376c82f
#
_cell.length_a   1.000
_cell.length_b   1.000
_cell.length_c   1.000
_cell.angle_alpha   90.00
_cell.angle_beta   90.00
_cell.angle_gamma   90.00
#
_symmetry.space_group_name_H-M   'P 1'
#
loop_
_entity.id
_entity.type
_entity.pdbx_description
1 polymer ?
#
loop_
_entity_poly.entity_id
_entity_poly.type
_entity_poly.pdbx_seq_one_letter_code
_entity_poly.pdbx_strand_id
1 'polypeptide(L)'
;MGLTEVGNVSDGCAGSGSLLLEVARHLRHGKVSHYYAQEKNGATFNLLRMNLIMHGIDYQRFTVFNDDTLIHDNFYENGKPVLFDVQVENPPYSAQNTASDEAYLDDPRYRAAGCLAPSTKADLAFVESIVYHMADDGRAAILLPHGALFRGGTELEIRKYLIERLNVVDAIIGLPANMFHGTGIPVCVLLLKKNRNGHSGNILFVDAAGCFVKEGKNNTLRACDIKRIVDCVRNRADIPCFSRKVALSEIQENGYNLNIPRYVEAPDTAEPWDVYSLIEGGLPDAEVAALRPYFDAFPGLKEELFEHRGHAYGLRGDARHIVWDNEAVKSYVNGYDGIVSSLKTSATRALIDGMDSVTEDTEDVLANELFDDLEDVSFVDRYDAYQRLDDAWQEIASDVDVIKTEGIGSVRVYEPNMVLKKKQKSKELVEEQDGWIGRIIPLELVQETYLAEDLKELKELNASCETAQTELDEALEALTDEDKQFEFDGNGIWDTDEDKGEDKLNVKGLNAVVKGLNRSYGRLDGFDEDSTEYRIVTLHQARASLSTAKRNRTKALKLIEPKTMSVMDGLSDDECVRLLERKWIDPYINGIAPLARNAVDELVRKVESLQDKYAVTGMEEANEISALETELSNTLGKLHGSETDEAGCAMWADFLRGE
;
A
#
# COMPACT_ATOMS: atom_id res chain seq x y z
N MET A 1 -17.07 -8.82 -15.51
CA MET A 1 -17.54 -9.05 -16.88
C MET A 1 -19.05 -9.37 -16.97
N GLY A 2 -19.71 -9.68 -15.88
CA GLY A 2 -21.16 -9.94 -15.82
C GLY A 2 -21.63 -11.18 -16.61
N LEU A 3 -20.74 -12.15 -16.83
CA LEU A 3 -21.06 -13.40 -17.49
C LEU A 3 -21.33 -14.47 -16.43
N THR A 4 -22.44 -15.19 -16.58
CA THR A 4 -22.82 -16.30 -15.68
C THR A 4 -22.40 -17.67 -16.23
N GLU A 5 -22.27 -17.79 -17.55
CA GLU A 5 -21.77 -19.00 -18.24
C GLU A 5 -20.87 -18.56 -19.39
N VAL A 6 -19.76 -19.28 -19.58
CA VAL A 6 -18.81 -19.08 -20.67
C VAL A 6 -18.58 -20.40 -21.37
N GLY A 7 -18.78 -20.42 -22.68
CA GLY A 7 -18.53 -21.60 -23.52
C GLY A 7 -17.01 -21.82 -23.62
N ASN A 8 -16.36 -21.05 -24.47
CA ASN A 8 -14.95 -21.21 -24.78
C ASN A 8 -14.13 -20.05 -24.23
N VAL A 9 -13.06 -20.38 -23.50
CA VAL A 9 -12.05 -19.41 -23.03
C VAL A 9 -10.72 -19.71 -23.69
N SER A 10 -9.96 -18.68 -24.07
CA SER A 10 -8.63 -18.88 -24.65
C SER A 10 -7.54 -17.97 -24.06
N ASP A 11 -6.30 -18.46 -24.16
CA ASP A 11 -5.06 -17.73 -23.93
C ASP A 11 -4.01 -18.17 -24.98
N GLY A 12 -3.65 -17.25 -25.87
CA GLY A 12 -2.69 -17.52 -26.94
C GLY A 12 -1.24 -17.47 -26.49
N CYS A 13 -0.96 -16.98 -25.27
CA CYS A 13 0.36 -16.86 -24.65
C CYS A 13 0.31 -17.36 -23.19
N ALA A 14 -0.21 -18.59 -23.03
CA ALA A 14 -0.79 -19.06 -21.77
C ALA A 14 0.19 -19.17 -20.59
N GLY A 15 1.48 -19.25 -20.84
CA GLY A 15 2.45 -19.43 -19.76
C GLY A 15 2.10 -20.63 -18.88
N SER A 16 1.92 -20.43 -17.60
CA SER A 16 1.46 -21.47 -16.64
C SER A 16 -0.05 -21.68 -16.62
N GLY A 17 -0.84 -20.89 -17.38
CA GLY A 17 -2.31 -20.95 -17.39
C GLY A 17 -2.99 -20.16 -16.27
N SER A 18 -2.27 -19.34 -15.54
CA SER A 18 -2.82 -18.60 -14.41
C SER A 18 -4.00 -17.70 -14.80
N LEU A 19 -3.91 -16.99 -15.94
CA LEU A 19 -5.02 -16.14 -16.42
C LEU A 19 -6.29 -16.95 -16.73
N LEU A 20 -6.15 -18.13 -17.32
CA LEU A 20 -7.29 -19.02 -17.59
C LEU A 20 -7.97 -19.49 -16.31
N LEU A 21 -7.18 -19.82 -15.29
CA LEU A 21 -7.69 -20.23 -13.97
C LEU A 21 -8.42 -19.09 -13.27
N GLU A 22 -7.89 -17.88 -13.36
CA GLU A 22 -8.54 -16.69 -12.79
C GLU A 22 -9.87 -16.35 -13.48
N VAL A 23 -9.99 -16.56 -14.79
CA VAL A 23 -11.29 -16.41 -15.48
C VAL A 23 -12.34 -17.35 -14.87
N ALA A 24 -11.97 -18.60 -14.61
CA ALA A 24 -12.88 -19.58 -14.00
C ALA A 24 -13.28 -19.20 -12.58
N ARG A 25 -12.32 -18.74 -11.78
CA ARG A 25 -12.54 -18.31 -10.39
C ARG A 25 -13.49 -17.13 -10.27
N HIS A 26 -13.43 -16.18 -11.21
CA HIS A 26 -14.27 -14.97 -11.20
C HIS A 26 -15.62 -15.13 -11.92
N LEU A 27 -15.95 -16.33 -12.42
CA LEU A 27 -17.28 -16.62 -12.93
C LEU A 27 -18.18 -17.06 -11.78
N ARG A 28 -19.05 -16.14 -11.31
CA ARG A 28 -20.04 -16.44 -10.26
C ARG A 28 -20.92 -17.60 -10.66
N HIS A 29 -20.80 -18.72 -9.93
CA HIS A 29 -21.53 -19.98 -10.18
C HIS A 29 -21.47 -20.50 -11.61
N GLY A 30 -20.63 -19.86 -12.47
CA GLY A 30 -20.48 -20.19 -13.87
C GLY A 30 -19.43 -21.27 -14.07
N LYS A 31 -19.62 -22.03 -15.12
CA LYS A 31 -18.64 -23.01 -15.56
C LYS A 31 -18.10 -22.59 -16.92
N VAL A 32 -16.78 -22.61 -17.07
CA VAL A 32 -16.17 -22.60 -18.40
C VAL A 32 -16.41 -23.96 -19.03
N SER A 33 -16.99 -24.03 -20.23
CA SER A 33 -17.22 -25.29 -20.90
C SER A 33 -15.91 -25.88 -21.40
N HIS A 34 -15.07 -25.08 -22.06
CA HIS A 34 -13.81 -25.55 -22.61
C HIS A 34 -12.72 -24.49 -22.58
N TYR A 35 -11.50 -24.90 -22.26
CA TYR A 35 -10.31 -24.06 -22.20
C TYR A 35 -9.41 -24.35 -23.41
N TYR A 36 -8.99 -23.31 -24.10
CA TYR A 36 -8.01 -23.39 -25.19
C TYR A 36 -6.77 -22.59 -24.79
N ALA A 37 -5.61 -23.17 -25.05
CA ALA A 37 -4.37 -22.46 -24.76
C ALA A 37 -3.29 -22.81 -25.78
N GLN A 38 -2.41 -21.84 -26.02
CA GLN A 38 -1.20 -22.05 -26.80
C GLN A 38 0.00 -21.49 -26.08
N GLU A 39 1.09 -22.26 -26.01
CA GLU A 39 2.33 -21.87 -25.35
C GLU A 39 3.53 -22.37 -26.17
N LYS A 40 4.42 -21.44 -26.50
CA LYS A 40 5.58 -21.72 -27.35
C LYS A 40 6.66 -22.53 -26.64
N ASN A 41 6.87 -22.28 -25.34
CA ASN A 41 7.90 -22.94 -24.54
C ASN A 41 7.44 -24.32 -24.08
N GLY A 42 8.12 -25.39 -24.51
CA GLY A 42 7.72 -26.77 -24.17
C GLY A 42 7.77 -27.10 -22.67
N ALA A 43 8.66 -26.50 -21.88
CA ALA A 43 8.68 -26.72 -20.43
C ALA A 43 7.47 -26.06 -19.77
N THR A 44 7.16 -24.83 -20.17
CA THR A 44 6.01 -24.05 -19.67
C THR A 44 4.70 -24.68 -20.12
N PHE A 45 4.64 -25.22 -21.36
CA PHE A 45 3.50 -26.00 -21.85
C PHE A 45 3.17 -27.21 -20.96
N ASN A 46 4.18 -27.95 -20.51
CA ASN A 46 3.96 -29.06 -19.60
C ASN A 46 3.48 -28.58 -18.22
N LEU A 47 4.01 -27.46 -17.73
CA LEU A 47 3.55 -26.82 -16.48
C LEU A 47 2.08 -26.40 -16.59
N LEU A 48 1.68 -25.77 -17.70
CA LEU A 48 0.31 -25.39 -18.00
C LEU A 48 -0.65 -26.58 -17.86
N ARG A 49 -0.33 -27.71 -18.50
CA ARG A 49 -1.17 -28.93 -18.45
C ARG A 49 -1.30 -29.47 -17.03
N MET A 50 -0.18 -29.55 -16.30
CA MET A 50 -0.20 -29.97 -14.90
C MET A 50 -1.05 -29.03 -14.04
N ASN A 51 -0.89 -27.72 -14.23
CA ASN A 51 -1.60 -26.73 -13.45
C ASN A 51 -3.13 -26.83 -13.65
N LEU A 52 -3.60 -26.95 -14.88
CA LEU A 52 -5.02 -27.15 -15.18
C LEU A 52 -5.58 -28.41 -14.48
N ILE A 53 -4.84 -29.54 -14.54
CA ILE A 53 -5.26 -30.80 -13.88
C ILE A 53 -5.26 -30.64 -12.35
N MET A 54 -4.25 -30.03 -11.77
CA MET A 54 -4.16 -29.83 -10.31
C MET A 54 -5.28 -28.93 -9.77
N HIS A 55 -5.78 -28.02 -10.59
CA HIS A 55 -6.95 -27.18 -10.27
C HIS A 55 -8.29 -27.86 -10.63
N GLY A 56 -8.30 -29.19 -10.85
CA GLY A 56 -9.50 -29.97 -11.02
C GLY A 56 -10.19 -29.84 -12.41
N ILE A 57 -9.48 -29.27 -13.40
CA ILE A 57 -10.02 -29.21 -14.78
C ILE A 57 -9.74 -30.53 -15.46
N ASP A 58 -10.83 -31.24 -15.81
CA ASP A 58 -10.74 -32.52 -16.53
C ASP A 58 -10.03 -32.35 -17.88
N TYR A 59 -9.16 -33.32 -18.23
CA TYR A 59 -8.39 -33.29 -19.48
C TYR A 59 -9.27 -33.20 -20.74
N GLN A 60 -10.55 -33.59 -20.67
CA GLN A 60 -11.52 -33.45 -21.76
C GLN A 60 -12.05 -32.01 -21.91
N ARG A 61 -11.80 -31.17 -20.93
CA ARG A 61 -12.26 -29.78 -20.89
C ARG A 61 -11.21 -28.77 -21.26
N PHE A 62 -10.02 -29.20 -21.70
CA PHE A 62 -9.02 -28.27 -22.22
C PHE A 62 -8.31 -28.84 -23.46
N THR A 63 -7.97 -27.95 -24.37
CA THR A 63 -7.15 -28.20 -25.55
C THR A 63 -5.98 -27.27 -25.54
N VAL A 64 -4.75 -27.78 -25.44
CA VAL A 64 -3.52 -26.99 -25.33
C VAL A 64 -2.55 -27.41 -26.44
N PHE A 65 -1.89 -26.40 -27.03
CA PHE A 65 -0.95 -26.57 -28.12
C PHE A 65 0.44 -26.06 -27.72
N ASN A 66 1.50 -26.77 -28.14
CA ASN A 66 2.85 -26.29 -27.96
C ASN A 66 3.38 -25.73 -29.28
N ASP A 67 3.11 -24.47 -29.54
CA ASP A 67 3.45 -23.83 -30.80
C ASP A 67 3.52 -22.29 -30.68
N ASP A 68 4.04 -21.63 -31.72
CA ASP A 68 4.07 -20.19 -31.86
C ASP A 68 2.73 -19.65 -32.40
N THR A 69 1.98 -18.94 -31.58
CA THR A 69 0.64 -18.42 -31.88
C THR A 69 0.61 -17.50 -33.10
N LEU A 70 1.67 -16.73 -33.34
CA LEU A 70 1.70 -15.81 -34.48
C LEU A 70 1.89 -16.55 -35.80
N ILE A 71 2.64 -17.66 -35.79
CA ILE A 71 2.94 -18.44 -37.00
C ILE A 71 1.88 -19.47 -37.28
N HIS A 72 1.50 -20.25 -36.24
CA HIS A 72 0.59 -21.38 -36.37
C HIS A 72 -0.69 -21.13 -35.58
N ASP A 73 -1.77 -20.94 -36.31
CA ASP A 73 -3.09 -20.86 -35.74
C ASP A 73 -3.64 -22.28 -35.54
N ASN A 74 -3.54 -22.79 -34.32
CA ASN A 74 -4.04 -24.10 -33.96
C ASN A 74 -5.49 -24.11 -33.46
N PHE A 75 -6.12 -22.95 -33.35
CA PHE A 75 -7.50 -22.83 -32.85
C PHE A 75 -8.53 -23.08 -33.94
N TYR A 76 -8.48 -24.27 -34.52
CA TYR A 76 -9.41 -24.74 -35.55
C TYR A 76 -10.04 -26.07 -35.17
N GLU A 77 -11.34 -26.18 -35.41
CA GLU A 77 -12.08 -27.44 -35.35
C GLU A 77 -12.84 -27.67 -36.64
N ASN A 78 -12.70 -28.87 -37.21
CA ASN A 78 -13.36 -29.25 -38.48
C ASN A 78 -13.13 -28.23 -39.62
N GLY A 79 -11.94 -27.65 -39.69
CA GLY A 79 -11.55 -26.65 -40.70
C GLY A 79 -12.19 -25.27 -40.53
N LYS A 80 -12.79 -24.98 -39.38
CA LYS A 80 -13.33 -23.67 -39.00
C LYS A 80 -12.62 -23.12 -37.79
N PRO A 81 -12.42 -21.80 -37.73
CA PRO A 81 -11.85 -21.17 -36.53
C PRO A 81 -12.76 -21.40 -35.32
N VAL A 82 -12.17 -21.74 -34.18
CA VAL A 82 -12.86 -21.76 -32.90
C VAL A 82 -13.10 -20.31 -32.49
N LEU A 83 -14.33 -20.03 -32.05
CA LEU A 83 -14.68 -18.69 -31.55
C LEU A 83 -14.77 -18.72 -30.04
N PHE A 84 -14.24 -17.69 -29.42
CA PHE A 84 -14.11 -17.57 -27.98
C PHE A 84 -15.03 -16.50 -27.40
N ASP A 85 -15.70 -16.85 -26.30
CA ASP A 85 -16.52 -15.91 -25.53
C ASP A 85 -15.65 -14.99 -24.68
N VAL A 86 -14.55 -15.54 -24.14
CA VAL A 86 -13.57 -14.79 -23.33
C VAL A 86 -12.17 -15.15 -23.79
N GLN A 87 -11.35 -14.13 -24.01
CA GLN A 87 -9.93 -14.28 -24.31
C GLN A 87 -9.12 -13.41 -23.34
N VAL A 88 -8.06 -13.96 -22.77
CA VAL A 88 -7.13 -13.26 -21.89
C VAL A 88 -5.71 -13.55 -22.32
N GLU A 89 -4.91 -12.54 -22.48
CA GLU A 89 -3.51 -12.71 -22.89
C GLU A 89 -2.55 -11.75 -22.18
N ASN A 90 -1.40 -12.29 -21.83
CA ASN A 90 -0.22 -11.51 -21.42
C ASN A 90 0.96 -11.88 -22.33
N PRO A 91 1.02 -11.36 -23.56
CA PRO A 91 2.07 -11.69 -24.51
C PRO A 91 3.43 -11.13 -24.07
N PRO A 92 4.53 -11.70 -24.54
CA PRO A 92 5.88 -11.19 -24.24
C PRO A 92 6.04 -9.77 -24.82
N TYR A 93 6.30 -8.79 -23.92
CA TYR A 93 6.36 -7.37 -24.29
C TYR A 93 7.45 -7.07 -25.28
N SER A 94 7.08 -6.34 -26.35
CA SER A 94 8.02 -5.94 -27.40
C SER A 94 8.79 -7.10 -28.05
N ALA A 95 8.17 -8.27 -28.11
CA ALA A 95 8.74 -9.40 -28.82
C ALA A 95 8.87 -9.13 -30.33
N GLN A 96 9.77 -9.82 -30.99
CA GLN A 96 9.86 -9.82 -32.44
C GLN A 96 8.62 -10.50 -33.03
N ASN A 97 8.07 -9.90 -34.07
CA ASN A 97 6.96 -10.49 -34.81
C ASN A 97 7.48 -11.62 -35.72
N THR A 98 7.16 -12.85 -35.36
CA THR A 98 7.52 -14.04 -36.14
C THR A 98 6.70 -14.19 -37.42
N ALA A 99 5.51 -13.56 -37.47
CA ALA A 99 4.62 -13.50 -38.65
C ALA A 99 4.80 -12.20 -39.45
N SER A 100 6.02 -11.72 -39.64
CA SER A 100 6.32 -10.47 -40.33
C SER A 100 6.66 -10.60 -41.82
N ASP A 101 6.68 -11.81 -42.36
CA ASP A 101 6.95 -12.09 -43.75
C ASP A 101 5.69 -11.78 -44.60
N GLU A 102 5.84 -11.26 -45.84
CA GLU A 102 4.72 -10.91 -46.72
C GLU A 102 3.75 -12.07 -46.96
N ALA A 103 4.22 -13.32 -46.85
CA ALA A 103 3.37 -14.51 -46.94
C ALA A 103 2.22 -14.50 -45.92
N TYR A 104 2.39 -13.87 -44.77
CA TYR A 104 1.34 -13.77 -43.75
C TYR A 104 0.25 -12.73 -44.06
N LEU A 105 0.37 -11.93 -45.12
CA LEU A 105 -0.72 -11.09 -45.62
C LEU A 105 -1.90 -11.94 -46.14
N ASP A 106 -1.67 -13.20 -46.47
CA ASP A 106 -2.75 -14.14 -46.85
C ASP A 106 -3.37 -14.82 -45.64
N ASP A 107 -2.78 -14.74 -44.44
CA ASP A 107 -3.36 -15.26 -43.21
C ASP A 107 -4.65 -14.50 -42.86
N PRO A 108 -5.79 -15.21 -42.66
CA PRO A 108 -7.07 -14.56 -42.39
C PRO A 108 -7.05 -13.64 -41.17
N ARG A 109 -6.18 -13.86 -40.19
CA ARG A 109 -6.02 -13.04 -38.97
C ARG A 109 -5.50 -11.66 -39.29
N TYR A 110 -4.51 -11.52 -40.20
CA TYR A 110 -3.80 -10.28 -40.50
C TYR A 110 -4.26 -9.60 -41.79
N ARG A 111 -4.77 -10.38 -42.75
CA ARG A 111 -5.19 -9.89 -44.07
C ARG A 111 -6.19 -8.73 -44.01
N ALA A 112 -7.07 -8.72 -43.02
CA ALA A 112 -8.17 -7.75 -42.95
C ALA A 112 -7.71 -6.33 -42.63
N ALA A 113 -6.60 -6.14 -41.93
CA ALA A 113 -5.99 -4.83 -41.71
C ALA A 113 -5.24 -4.28 -42.93
N GLY A 114 -4.86 -5.17 -43.89
CA GLY A 114 -4.13 -4.81 -45.10
C GLY A 114 -2.64 -4.53 -44.90
N CYS A 115 -2.12 -4.73 -43.70
CA CYS A 115 -0.69 -4.61 -43.35
C CYS A 115 -0.37 -5.55 -42.20
N LEU A 116 0.91 -5.87 -42.04
CA LEU A 116 1.41 -6.66 -40.93
C LEU A 116 1.97 -5.76 -39.83
N ALA A 117 1.88 -6.21 -38.58
CA ALA A 117 2.59 -5.57 -37.48
C ALA A 117 4.11 -5.58 -37.75
N PRO A 118 4.88 -4.57 -37.27
CA PRO A 118 6.31 -4.47 -37.55
C PRO A 118 7.08 -5.72 -37.10
N SER A 119 8.11 -6.12 -37.85
CA SER A 119 8.96 -7.26 -37.50
C SER A 119 9.61 -7.15 -36.10
N THR A 120 9.81 -5.94 -35.62
CA THR A 120 10.42 -5.66 -34.32
C THR A 120 9.44 -5.61 -33.15
N LYS A 121 8.12 -5.61 -33.42
CA LYS A 121 7.06 -5.42 -32.42
C LYS A 121 5.82 -6.23 -32.78
N ALA A 122 5.59 -7.30 -32.05
CA ALA A 122 4.47 -8.22 -32.27
C ALA A 122 3.17 -7.77 -31.54
N ASP A 123 3.23 -6.70 -30.74
CA ASP A 123 2.18 -6.32 -29.80
C ASP A 123 0.78 -6.33 -30.45
N LEU A 124 0.60 -5.70 -31.63
CA LEU A 124 -0.68 -5.65 -32.32
C LEU A 124 -1.00 -6.90 -33.14
N ALA A 125 -0.02 -7.75 -33.48
CA ALA A 125 -0.31 -9.03 -34.15
C ALA A 125 -1.07 -9.99 -33.22
N PHE A 126 -0.78 -9.98 -31.93
CA PHE A 126 -1.56 -10.72 -30.93
C PHE A 126 -2.99 -10.19 -30.85
N VAL A 127 -3.16 -8.85 -30.88
CA VAL A 127 -4.51 -8.24 -30.90
C VAL A 127 -5.32 -8.68 -32.12
N GLU A 128 -4.72 -8.70 -33.29
CA GLU A 128 -5.37 -9.16 -34.53
C GLU A 128 -5.79 -10.65 -34.43
N SER A 129 -4.94 -11.50 -33.87
CA SER A 129 -5.24 -12.93 -33.63
C SER A 129 -6.43 -13.09 -32.66
N ILE A 130 -6.46 -12.32 -31.57
CA ILE A 130 -7.58 -12.29 -30.61
C ILE A 130 -8.89 -11.90 -31.32
N VAL A 131 -8.87 -10.79 -32.08
CA VAL A 131 -10.07 -10.29 -32.73
C VAL A 131 -10.62 -11.24 -33.77
N TYR A 132 -9.76 -11.97 -34.48
CA TYR A 132 -10.15 -12.98 -35.44
C TYR A 132 -10.96 -14.13 -34.81
N HIS A 133 -10.54 -14.59 -33.63
CA HIS A 133 -11.17 -15.65 -32.87
C HIS A 133 -12.29 -15.20 -31.93
N MET A 134 -12.64 -13.93 -31.91
CA MET A 134 -13.66 -13.40 -31.00
C MET A 134 -15.07 -13.78 -31.47
N ALA A 135 -15.86 -14.37 -30.60
CA ALA A 135 -17.29 -14.64 -30.82
C ALA A 135 -18.08 -13.32 -30.95
N ASP A 136 -19.32 -13.36 -31.45
CA ASP A 136 -20.10 -12.14 -31.69
C ASP A 136 -20.38 -11.32 -30.44
N ASP A 137 -20.59 -11.97 -29.29
CA ASP A 137 -20.66 -11.33 -27.97
C ASP A 137 -19.36 -11.50 -27.16
N GLY A 138 -18.28 -11.91 -27.81
CA GLY A 138 -17.00 -12.18 -27.24
C GLY A 138 -16.32 -10.94 -26.68
N ARG A 139 -15.46 -11.17 -25.69
CA ARG A 139 -14.69 -10.14 -24.98
C ARG A 139 -13.26 -10.60 -24.82
N ALA A 140 -12.34 -9.63 -24.85
CA ALA A 140 -10.94 -9.94 -24.59
C ALA A 140 -10.28 -8.86 -23.72
N ALA A 141 -9.30 -9.31 -22.95
CA ALA A 141 -8.40 -8.45 -22.20
C ALA A 141 -6.95 -8.85 -22.50
N ILE A 142 -6.17 -7.91 -23.03
CA ILE A 142 -4.77 -8.15 -23.34
C ILE A 142 -3.88 -7.08 -22.70
N LEU A 143 -2.77 -7.51 -22.09
CA LEU A 143 -1.76 -6.61 -21.56
C LEU A 143 -0.78 -6.23 -22.65
N LEU A 144 -0.54 -4.91 -22.80
CA LEU A 144 0.34 -4.37 -23.82
C LEU A 144 1.25 -3.29 -23.23
N PRO A 145 2.47 -3.11 -23.75
CA PRO A 145 3.28 -1.94 -23.43
C PRO A 145 2.63 -0.68 -24.01
N HIS A 146 2.71 0.46 -23.31
CA HIS A 146 2.09 1.72 -23.76
C HIS A 146 2.47 2.12 -25.19
N GLY A 147 3.64 1.71 -25.67
CA GLY A 147 4.06 1.97 -27.04
C GLY A 147 3.06 1.53 -28.12
N ALA A 148 2.36 0.41 -27.92
CA ALA A 148 1.34 -0.07 -28.86
C ALA A 148 0.20 0.93 -29.07
N LEU A 149 -0.03 1.82 -28.11
CA LEU A 149 -1.09 2.83 -28.14
C LEU A 149 -0.79 4.02 -29.08
N PHE A 150 0.49 4.32 -29.36
CA PHE A 150 0.83 5.57 -30.06
C PHE A 150 1.91 5.47 -31.15
N ARG A 151 2.60 4.34 -31.31
CA ARG A 151 3.59 4.21 -32.38
C ARG A 151 2.93 4.37 -33.75
N GLY A 152 3.65 4.97 -34.69
CA GLY A 152 3.21 5.21 -36.09
C GLY A 152 3.41 4.00 -37.00
N GLY A 153 3.40 4.25 -38.33
CA GLY A 153 3.62 3.21 -39.34
C GLY A 153 2.46 2.21 -39.41
N THR A 154 2.78 0.92 -39.59
CA THR A 154 1.78 -0.13 -39.72
C THR A 154 0.96 -0.35 -38.45
N GLU A 155 1.52 -0.09 -37.26
CA GLU A 155 0.75 -0.14 -36.01
C GLU A 155 -0.37 0.90 -35.97
N LEU A 156 -0.17 2.09 -36.57
CA LEU A 156 -1.22 3.09 -36.73
C LEU A 156 -2.36 2.57 -37.62
N GLU A 157 -2.03 1.95 -38.74
CA GLU A 157 -3.06 1.40 -39.65
C GLU A 157 -3.85 0.26 -39.03
N ILE A 158 -3.20 -0.61 -38.24
CA ILE A 158 -3.88 -1.65 -37.47
C ILE A 158 -4.81 -1.01 -36.41
N ARG A 159 -4.37 0.02 -35.67
CA ARG A 159 -5.25 0.72 -34.72
C ARG A 159 -6.45 1.36 -35.39
N LYS A 160 -6.28 1.99 -36.57
CA LYS A 160 -7.41 2.52 -37.35
C LYS A 160 -8.38 1.41 -37.74
N TYR A 161 -7.87 0.27 -38.19
CA TYR A 161 -8.69 -0.89 -38.54
C TYR A 161 -9.52 -1.37 -37.34
N LEU A 162 -8.90 -1.52 -36.15
CA LEU A 162 -9.56 -1.94 -34.92
C LEU A 162 -10.63 -0.96 -34.44
N ILE A 163 -10.41 0.35 -34.62
CA ILE A 163 -11.29 1.41 -34.12
C ILE A 163 -12.39 1.76 -35.13
N GLU A 164 -12.04 2.05 -36.38
CA GLU A 164 -12.98 2.53 -37.37
C GLU A 164 -13.80 1.43 -38.04
N ARG A 165 -13.11 0.34 -38.44
CA ARG A 165 -13.80 -0.71 -39.22
C ARG A 165 -14.44 -1.75 -38.31
N LEU A 166 -13.72 -2.21 -37.31
CA LEU A 166 -14.24 -3.24 -36.42
C LEU A 166 -14.96 -2.66 -35.19
N ASN A 167 -14.55 -1.46 -34.76
CA ASN A 167 -15.08 -0.79 -33.56
C ASN A 167 -15.08 -1.71 -32.31
N VAL A 168 -13.99 -2.44 -32.09
CA VAL A 168 -13.87 -3.46 -31.02
C VAL A 168 -13.20 -2.94 -29.77
N VAL A 169 -12.49 -1.80 -29.82
CA VAL A 169 -11.80 -1.24 -28.66
C VAL A 169 -12.81 -0.61 -27.70
N ASP A 170 -13.01 -1.21 -26.53
CA ASP A 170 -14.00 -0.77 -25.54
C ASP A 170 -13.41 0.15 -24.47
N ALA A 171 -12.29 -0.27 -23.87
CA ALA A 171 -11.60 0.54 -22.87
C ALA A 171 -10.07 0.32 -22.91
N ILE A 172 -9.34 1.31 -22.40
CA ILE A 172 -7.88 1.29 -22.24
C ILE A 172 -7.57 1.68 -20.80
N ILE A 173 -6.88 0.81 -20.08
CA ILE A 173 -6.58 0.98 -18.65
C ILE A 173 -5.07 1.03 -18.49
N GLY A 174 -4.53 2.17 -18.08
CA GLY A 174 -3.12 2.32 -17.71
C GLY A 174 -2.86 1.75 -16.33
N LEU A 175 -1.86 0.88 -16.21
CA LEU A 175 -1.47 0.25 -14.97
C LEU A 175 -0.19 0.86 -14.41
N PRO A 176 0.08 0.71 -13.09
CA PRO A 176 1.33 1.17 -12.49
C PRO A 176 2.56 0.59 -13.15
N ALA A 177 3.66 1.35 -13.19
CA ALA A 177 4.96 0.82 -13.57
C ALA A 177 5.49 -0.16 -12.51
N ASN A 178 6.51 -0.95 -12.83
CA ASN A 178 7.14 -1.91 -11.92
C ASN A 178 6.20 -2.95 -11.28
N MET A 179 5.12 -3.33 -11.95
CA MET A 179 4.21 -4.40 -11.48
C MET A 179 4.74 -5.81 -11.76
N PHE A 180 5.50 -5.98 -12.83
CA PHE A 180 5.93 -7.30 -13.30
C PHE A 180 7.40 -7.57 -13.02
N HIS A 181 7.69 -8.82 -12.64
CA HIS A 181 9.07 -9.25 -12.39
C HIS A 181 9.93 -9.12 -13.65
N GLY A 182 11.09 -8.50 -13.51
CA GLY A 182 12.09 -8.36 -14.59
C GLY A 182 11.85 -7.20 -15.56
N THR A 183 10.79 -6.42 -15.40
CA THR A 183 10.56 -5.22 -16.22
C THR A 183 9.95 -4.07 -15.41
N GLY A 184 10.52 -2.87 -15.58
CA GLY A 184 9.95 -1.63 -15.01
C GLY A 184 9.01 -0.89 -15.97
N ILE A 185 8.70 -1.48 -17.14
CA ILE A 185 7.94 -0.81 -18.19
C ILE A 185 6.47 -0.68 -17.78
N PRO A 186 5.86 0.53 -17.87
CA PRO A 186 4.44 0.67 -17.66
C PRO A 186 3.67 -0.04 -18.78
N VAL A 187 2.61 -0.72 -18.40
CA VAL A 187 1.73 -1.47 -19.29
C VAL A 187 0.29 -0.98 -19.19
N CYS A 188 -0.51 -1.34 -20.18
CA CYS A 188 -1.93 -1.10 -20.17
C CYS A 188 -2.71 -2.38 -20.47
N VAL A 189 -3.94 -2.44 -20.00
CA VAL A 189 -4.93 -3.45 -20.42
C VAL A 189 -5.78 -2.85 -21.53
N LEU A 190 -5.77 -3.49 -22.69
CA LEU A 190 -6.69 -3.18 -23.78
C LEU A 190 -7.90 -4.12 -23.67
N LEU A 191 -9.09 -3.56 -23.42
CA LEU A 191 -10.34 -4.28 -23.40
C LEU A 191 -11.00 -4.22 -24.77
N LEU A 192 -11.30 -5.40 -25.31
CA LEU A 192 -11.94 -5.57 -26.60
C LEU A 192 -13.31 -6.19 -26.43
N LYS A 193 -14.29 -5.72 -27.18
CA LYS A 193 -15.64 -6.28 -27.27
C LYS A 193 -16.15 -6.18 -28.71
N LYS A 194 -16.64 -7.27 -29.25
CA LYS A 194 -17.25 -7.25 -30.60
C LYS A 194 -18.61 -6.56 -30.57
N ASN A 195 -19.43 -6.88 -29.57
CA ASN A 195 -20.67 -6.17 -29.28
C ASN A 195 -20.47 -5.18 -28.12
N ARG A 196 -20.48 -3.90 -28.40
CA ARG A 196 -20.25 -2.84 -27.42
C ARG A 196 -21.52 -2.27 -26.78
N ASN A 197 -22.67 -2.95 -26.97
CA ASN A 197 -23.95 -2.65 -26.30
C ASN A 197 -24.33 -1.15 -26.29
N GLY A 198 -24.29 -0.47 -27.46
CA GLY A 198 -24.64 0.95 -27.58
C GLY A 198 -23.51 1.93 -27.25
N HIS A 199 -22.33 1.46 -26.86
CA HIS A 199 -21.15 2.29 -26.53
C HIS A 199 -20.18 2.47 -27.71
N SER A 200 -20.63 2.20 -28.93
CA SER A 200 -19.80 2.24 -30.16
C SER A 200 -19.27 3.63 -30.52
N GLY A 201 -19.81 4.71 -29.93
CA GLY A 201 -19.41 6.09 -30.22
C GLY A 201 -18.22 6.62 -29.41
N ASN A 202 -17.73 5.90 -28.42
CA ASN A 202 -16.62 6.36 -27.56
C ASN A 202 -15.77 5.19 -27.05
N ILE A 203 -14.55 5.48 -26.58
CA ILE A 203 -13.67 4.56 -25.86
C ILE A 203 -13.48 5.11 -24.46
N LEU A 204 -13.50 4.25 -23.44
CA LEU A 204 -13.20 4.61 -22.06
C LEU A 204 -11.69 4.54 -21.83
N PHE A 205 -11.11 5.63 -21.34
CA PHE A 205 -9.73 5.69 -20.85
C PHE A 205 -9.74 5.72 -19.35
N VAL A 206 -8.90 4.90 -18.72
CA VAL A 206 -8.72 4.84 -17.27
C VAL A 206 -7.23 4.97 -16.98
N ASP A 207 -6.86 5.91 -16.13
CA ASP A 207 -5.50 6.08 -15.63
C ASP A 207 -5.43 5.55 -14.20
N ALA A 208 -4.99 4.30 -14.06
CA ALA A 208 -4.74 3.67 -12.78
C ALA A 208 -3.24 3.63 -12.41
N ALA A 209 -2.40 4.42 -13.07
CA ALA A 209 -0.96 4.44 -12.83
C ALA A 209 -0.58 4.80 -11.38
N GLY A 210 -1.45 5.52 -10.66
CA GLY A 210 -1.30 5.87 -9.25
C GLY A 210 -1.92 4.87 -8.26
N CYS A 211 -2.61 3.84 -8.74
CA CYS A 211 -3.33 2.86 -7.90
C CYS A 211 -2.41 1.71 -7.50
N PHE A 212 -1.60 1.88 -6.48
CA PHE A 212 -0.71 0.81 -6.00
C PHE A 212 -0.21 1.04 -4.57
N VAL A 213 0.27 -0.04 -3.97
CA VAL A 213 1.18 0.01 -2.82
C VAL A 213 2.54 -0.54 -3.23
N LYS A 214 3.59 -0.10 -2.55
CA LYS A 214 4.95 -0.54 -2.83
C LYS A 214 5.30 -1.74 -1.97
N GLU A 215 5.55 -2.87 -2.61
CA GLU A 215 6.02 -4.10 -1.97
C GLU A 215 7.46 -4.40 -2.37
N GLY A 216 8.40 -4.03 -1.52
CA GLY A 216 9.82 -4.15 -1.81
C GLY A 216 10.23 -3.30 -3.02
N LYS A 217 10.53 -3.96 -4.16
CA LYS A 217 10.92 -3.30 -5.41
C LYS A 217 9.77 -3.16 -6.40
N ASN A 218 8.66 -3.84 -6.17
CA ASN A 218 7.51 -3.90 -7.07
C ASN A 218 6.35 -3.04 -6.56
N ASN A 219 5.49 -2.66 -7.49
CA ASN A 219 4.21 -2.03 -7.20
C ASN A 219 3.12 -3.11 -7.34
N THR A 220 2.21 -3.16 -6.38
CA THR A 220 1.11 -4.14 -6.34
C THR A 220 -0.22 -3.41 -6.26
N LEU A 221 -1.20 -3.84 -7.08
CA LEU A 221 -2.58 -3.38 -6.97
C LEU A 221 -3.23 -4.04 -5.75
N ARG A 222 -3.88 -3.23 -4.91
CA ARG A 222 -4.71 -3.73 -3.80
C ARG A 222 -6.08 -4.15 -4.32
N ALA A 223 -6.83 -4.88 -3.53
CA ALA A 223 -8.21 -5.25 -3.87
C ALA A 223 -9.09 -4.01 -4.14
N CYS A 224 -8.96 -2.95 -3.34
CA CYS A 224 -9.65 -1.68 -3.57
C CYS A 224 -9.29 -1.02 -4.91
N ASP A 225 -8.04 -1.09 -5.33
CA ASP A 225 -7.59 -0.54 -6.61
C ASP A 225 -8.21 -1.31 -7.78
N ILE A 226 -8.19 -2.64 -7.70
CA ILE A 226 -8.83 -3.53 -8.69
C ILE A 226 -10.34 -3.28 -8.75
N LYS A 227 -11.00 -3.22 -7.58
CA LYS A 227 -12.45 -2.95 -7.47
C LYS A 227 -12.81 -1.61 -8.10
N ARG A 228 -12.06 -0.54 -7.83
CA ARG A 228 -12.25 0.79 -8.41
C ARG A 228 -12.13 0.76 -9.93
N ILE A 229 -11.11 0.10 -10.46
CA ILE A 229 -10.92 -0.05 -11.91
C ILE A 229 -12.10 -0.82 -12.54
N VAL A 230 -12.49 -1.95 -11.95
CA VAL A 230 -13.58 -2.80 -12.45
C VAL A 230 -14.91 -2.06 -12.41
N ASP A 231 -15.24 -1.37 -11.33
CA ASP A 231 -16.47 -0.59 -11.19
C ASP A 231 -16.50 0.60 -12.17
N CYS A 232 -15.38 1.30 -12.34
CA CYS A 232 -15.24 2.35 -13.34
C CYS A 232 -15.52 1.83 -14.76
N VAL A 233 -14.94 0.70 -15.12
CA VAL A 233 -15.13 0.07 -16.44
C VAL A 233 -16.57 -0.43 -16.61
N ARG A 234 -17.16 -1.05 -15.58
CA ARG A 234 -18.54 -1.58 -15.60
C ARG A 234 -19.54 -0.47 -15.79
N ASN A 235 -19.39 0.61 -15.02
CA ASN A 235 -20.31 1.76 -15.02
C ASN A 235 -19.97 2.77 -16.11
N ARG A 236 -18.82 2.61 -16.78
CA ARG A 236 -18.26 3.57 -17.76
C ARG A 236 -18.27 4.99 -17.20
N ALA A 237 -17.77 5.15 -15.99
CA ALA A 237 -17.79 6.40 -15.25
C ALA A 237 -16.76 7.40 -15.83
N ASP A 238 -17.15 8.68 -15.89
CA ASP A 238 -16.21 9.80 -16.05
C ASP A 238 -15.83 10.29 -14.65
N ILE A 239 -14.57 10.09 -14.26
CA ILE A 239 -14.07 10.47 -12.95
C ILE A 239 -12.86 11.40 -13.17
N PRO A 240 -12.89 12.63 -12.63
CA PRO A 240 -11.78 13.57 -12.77
C PRO A 240 -10.44 12.95 -12.39
N CYS A 241 -9.41 13.20 -13.18
CA CYS A 241 -8.05 12.68 -13.00
C CYS A 241 -7.91 11.14 -12.94
N PHE A 242 -8.98 10.40 -13.27
CA PHE A 242 -8.97 8.93 -13.23
C PHE A 242 -9.52 8.29 -14.50
N SER A 243 -10.66 8.77 -15.02
CA SER A 243 -11.26 8.16 -16.22
C SER A 243 -12.08 9.12 -17.04
N ARG A 244 -12.10 8.89 -18.37
CA ARG A 244 -12.85 9.70 -19.31
C ARG A 244 -13.37 8.88 -20.49
N LYS A 245 -14.62 9.10 -20.86
CA LYS A 245 -15.20 8.61 -22.13
C LYS A 245 -14.80 9.56 -23.25
N VAL A 246 -14.04 9.09 -24.22
CA VAL A 246 -13.52 9.87 -25.32
C VAL A 246 -14.25 9.50 -26.60
N ALA A 247 -14.83 10.50 -27.28
CA ALA A 247 -15.53 10.29 -28.53
C ALA A 247 -14.57 9.81 -29.64
N LEU A 248 -15.05 8.97 -30.55
CA LEU A 248 -14.23 8.49 -31.68
C LEU A 248 -13.77 9.66 -32.61
N SER A 249 -14.54 10.74 -32.73
CA SER A 249 -14.15 11.95 -33.47
C SER A 249 -12.89 12.60 -32.87
N GLU A 250 -12.81 12.69 -31.53
CA GLU A 250 -11.65 13.24 -30.84
C GLU A 250 -10.40 12.33 -31.00
N ILE A 251 -10.59 11.02 -30.97
CA ILE A 251 -9.51 10.07 -31.23
C ILE A 251 -8.99 10.19 -32.67
N GLN A 252 -9.89 10.40 -33.63
CA GLN A 252 -9.56 10.63 -35.03
C GLN A 252 -8.78 11.94 -35.20
N GLU A 253 -9.23 13.04 -34.60
CA GLU A 253 -8.54 14.33 -34.58
C GLU A 253 -7.14 14.24 -34.01
N ASN A 254 -6.96 13.40 -32.98
CA ASN A 254 -5.66 13.06 -32.37
C ASN A 254 -4.84 12.03 -33.17
N GLY A 255 -5.22 11.72 -34.43
CA GLY A 255 -4.49 10.79 -35.28
C GLY A 255 -4.43 9.35 -34.78
N TYR A 256 -5.48 8.87 -34.08
CA TYR A 256 -5.57 7.53 -33.47
C TYR A 256 -4.45 7.25 -32.46
N ASN A 257 -3.93 8.29 -31.86
CA ASN A 257 -3.01 8.18 -30.74
C ASN A 257 -3.83 7.91 -29.47
N LEU A 258 -3.66 6.73 -28.86
CA LEU A 258 -4.43 6.27 -27.70
C LEU A 258 -3.66 6.45 -26.38
N ASN A 259 -2.62 7.32 -26.36
CA ASN A 259 -1.86 7.57 -25.14
C ASN A 259 -2.75 8.20 -24.07
N ILE A 260 -2.85 7.54 -22.92
CA ILE A 260 -3.81 7.86 -21.85
C ILE A 260 -3.69 9.30 -21.34
N PRO A 261 -2.48 9.87 -21.08
CA PRO A 261 -2.34 11.26 -20.62
C PRO A 261 -2.83 12.34 -21.59
N ARG A 262 -3.19 11.99 -22.84
CA ARG A 262 -3.85 12.92 -23.77
C ARG A 262 -5.32 13.14 -23.43
N TYR A 263 -5.93 12.20 -22.74
CA TYR A 263 -7.37 12.14 -22.54
C TYR A 263 -7.77 12.23 -21.08
N VAL A 264 -6.93 11.72 -20.18
CA VAL A 264 -7.11 11.80 -18.74
C VAL A 264 -6.06 12.76 -18.19
N GLU A 265 -6.51 13.86 -17.62
CA GLU A 265 -5.64 14.88 -17.03
C GLU A 265 -5.02 14.33 -15.74
N ALA A 266 -3.73 14.56 -15.54
CA ALA A 266 -3.10 14.31 -14.26
C ALA A 266 -3.64 15.31 -13.21
N PRO A 267 -3.69 14.94 -11.93
CA PRO A 267 -4.00 15.89 -10.87
C PRO A 267 -3.03 17.07 -10.93
N ASP A 268 -3.57 18.30 -10.86
CA ASP A 268 -2.72 19.49 -10.71
C ASP A 268 -2.10 19.47 -9.31
N THR A 269 -0.82 19.21 -9.25
CA THR A 269 -0.04 19.17 -8.00
C THR A 269 0.73 20.47 -7.76
N ALA A 270 0.58 21.45 -8.66
CA ALA A 270 1.23 22.75 -8.49
C ALA A 270 0.62 23.45 -7.27
N GLU A 271 1.45 23.81 -6.32
CA GLU A 271 1.04 24.60 -5.16
C GLU A 271 0.84 26.05 -5.59
N PRO A 272 -0.39 26.62 -5.52
CA PRO A 272 -0.61 28.02 -5.85
C PRO A 272 0.00 28.91 -4.77
N TRP A 273 0.62 30.03 -5.17
CA TRP A 273 1.13 31.06 -4.27
C TRP A 273 0.53 32.40 -4.65
N ASP A 274 -0.07 33.08 -3.67
CA ASP A 274 -0.55 34.45 -3.85
C ASP A 274 0.47 35.47 -3.36
N VAL A 275 1.00 36.26 -4.30
CA VAL A 275 2.09 37.22 -4.00
C VAL A 275 1.61 38.32 -3.06
N TYR A 276 0.34 38.73 -3.15
CA TYR A 276 -0.19 39.77 -2.27
C TYR A 276 -0.25 39.26 -0.82
N SER A 277 -0.78 38.07 -0.63
CA SER A 277 -0.84 37.42 0.70
C SER A 277 0.55 37.12 1.30
N LEU A 278 1.55 36.85 0.45
CA LEU A 278 2.94 36.70 0.89
C LEU A 278 3.53 38.03 1.42
N ILE A 279 3.11 39.17 0.85
CA ILE A 279 3.64 40.49 1.26
C ILE A 279 2.87 41.07 2.45
N GLU A 280 1.52 41.07 2.34
CA GLU A 280 0.64 41.78 3.29
C GLU A 280 0.00 40.83 4.33
N GLY A 281 0.11 39.55 4.15
CA GLY A 281 -0.53 38.53 4.98
C GLY A 281 -1.97 38.22 4.63
N GLY A 282 -2.53 37.21 5.32
CA GLY A 282 -3.87 36.73 5.15
C GLY A 282 -4.00 35.61 4.12
N LEU A 283 -5.13 34.92 4.15
CA LEU A 283 -5.40 33.73 3.32
C LEU A 283 -6.13 34.17 2.03
N PRO A 284 -5.60 33.82 0.85
CA PRO A 284 -6.19 34.21 -0.44
C PRO A 284 -7.60 33.65 -0.64
N ASP A 285 -8.49 34.42 -1.26
CA ASP A 285 -9.84 33.99 -1.61
C ASP A 285 -9.88 32.69 -2.42
N ALA A 286 -8.94 32.52 -3.36
CA ALA A 286 -8.85 31.34 -4.21
C ALA A 286 -8.52 30.05 -3.42
N GLU A 287 -7.62 30.14 -2.43
CA GLU A 287 -7.23 28.97 -1.62
C GLU A 287 -8.31 28.61 -0.58
N VAL A 288 -8.97 29.62 -0.01
CA VAL A 288 -10.15 29.39 0.83
C VAL A 288 -11.31 28.81 0.00
N ALA A 289 -11.49 29.26 -1.24
CA ALA A 289 -12.48 28.71 -2.15
C ALA A 289 -12.19 27.25 -2.55
N ALA A 290 -10.96 26.80 -2.55
CA ALA A 290 -10.60 25.40 -2.78
C ALA A 290 -11.15 24.45 -1.69
N LEU A 291 -11.43 24.96 -0.48
CA LEU A 291 -12.07 24.22 0.60
C LEU A 291 -13.60 24.15 0.48
N ARG A 292 -14.17 24.71 -0.60
CA ARG A 292 -15.63 24.75 -0.82
C ARG A 292 -16.34 23.41 -0.65
N PRO A 293 -15.81 22.25 -1.11
CA PRO A 293 -16.48 20.97 -0.89
C PRO A 293 -16.79 20.68 0.58
N TYR A 294 -15.90 21.08 1.49
CA TYR A 294 -16.10 20.94 2.94
C TYR A 294 -17.17 21.92 3.45
N PHE A 295 -17.21 23.15 2.93
CA PHE A 295 -18.22 24.14 3.35
C PHE A 295 -19.61 23.79 2.82
N ASP A 296 -19.68 23.17 1.64
CA ASP A 296 -20.94 22.66 1.11
C ASP A 296 -21.47 21.47 1.95
N ALA A 297 -20.59 20.64 2.49
CA ALA A 297 -20.92 19.50 3.37
C ALA A 297 -21.19 19.93 4.84
N PHE A 298 -20.52 20.98 5.32
CA PHE A 298 -20.62 21.48 6.69
C PHE A 298 -21.12 22.93 6.72
N PRO A 299 -22.45 23.15 6.63
CA PRO A 299 -23.04 24.49 6.59
C PRO A 299 -22.64 25.33 7.83
N GLY A 300 -22.26 26.60 7.58
CA GLY A 300 -21.84 27.54 8.63
C GLY A 300 -20.36 27.44 9.02
N LEU A 301 -19.66 26.39 8.66
CA LEU A 301 -18.25 26.19 9.05
C LEU A 301 -17.33 27.26 8.48
N LYS A 302 -17.57 27.74 7.24
CA LYS A 302 -16.76 28.79 6.63
C LYS A 302 -16.81 30.09 7.45
N GLU A 303 -17.98 30.50 7.88
CA GLU A 303 -18.20 31.72 8.65
C GLU A 303 -17.66 31.62 10.08
N GLU A 304 -17.60 30.41 10.63
CA GLU A 304 -16.98 30.15 11.94
C GLU A 304 -15.47 30.16 11.87
N LEU A 305 -14.87 29.58 10.79
CA LEU A 305 -13.42 29.52 10.60
C LEU A 305 -12.81 30.85 10.18
N PHE A 306 -13.45 31.55 9.23
CA PHE A 306 -12.86 32.67 8.52
C PHE A 306 -13.61 33.98 8.73
N GLU A 307 -12.87 35.08 8.80
CA GLU A 307 -13.38 36.42 8.66
C GLU A 307 -12.68 37.12 7.49
N HIS A 308 -13.47 37.86 6.68
CA HIS A 308 -12.93 38.60 5.57
C HIS A 308 -12.25 39.89 6.07
N ARG A 309 -10.98 40.09 5.79
CA ARG A 309 -10.16 41.24 6.18
C ARG A 309 -9.64 41.93 4.90
N GLY A 310 -10.39 42.89 4.39
CA GLY A 310 -9.96 43.64 3.19
C GLY A 310 -9.91 42.76 1.93
N HIS A 311 -8.75 42.32 1.52
CA HIS A 311 -8.52 41.51 0.30
C HIS A 311 -8.27 40.02 0.58
N ALA A 312 -8.25 39.60 1.84
CA ALA A 312 -7.93 38.23 2.23
C ALA A 312 -8.79 37.79 3.43
N TYR A 313 -8.78 36.52 3.72
CA TYR A 313 -9.37 35.96 4.91
C TYR A 313 -8.35 35.89 6.06
N GLY A 314 -8.85 36.04 7.30
CA GLY A 314 -8.14 35.69 8.51
C GLY A 314 -8.86 34.57 9.24
N LEU A 315 -8.12 33.72 9.97
CA LEU A 315 -8.73 32.75 10.88
C LEU A 315 -9.27 33.47 12.13
N ARG A 316 -10.43 32.99 12.62
CA ARG A 316 -11.04 33.51 13.84
C ARG A 316 -10.46 32.95 15.12
N GLY A 317 -9.71 31.84 15.03
CA GLY A 317 -9.12 31.16 16.17
C GLY A 317 -8.40 29.88 15.79
N ASP A 318 -8.30 28.97 16.75
CA ASP A 318 -7.71 27.65 16.52
C ASP A 318 -8.59 26.82 15.59
N ALA A 319 -8.03 26.43 14.42
CA ALA A 319 -8.76 25.73 13.37
C ALA A 319 -9.33 24.39 13.86
N ARG A 320 -8.53 23.62 14.61
CA ARG A 320 -8.94 22.32 15.14
C ARG A 320 -10.12 22.44 16.07
N HIS A 321 -10.07 23.40 16.96
CA HIS A 321 -11.15 23.63 17.93
C HIS A 321 -12.45 24.03 17.25
N ILE A 322 -12.39 24.98 16.31
CA ILE A 322 -13.56 25.46 15.57
C ILE A 322 -14.19 24.33 14.73
N VAL A 323 -13.37 23.58 13.98
CA VAL A 323 -13.86 22.49 13.12
C VAL A 323 -14.53 21.40 13.95
N TRP A 324 -13.91 20.95 15.03
CA TRP A 324 -14.46 19.88 15.86
C TRP A 324 -15.64 20.33 16.74
N ASP A 325 -15.77 21.61 17.03
CA ASP A 325 -16.94 22.14 17.77
C ASP A 325 -18.16 22.43 16.88
N ASN A 326 -17.97 22.52 15.57
CA ASN A 326 -19.06 22.79 14.63
C ASN A 326 -20.12 21.68 14.66
N GLU A 327 -21.39 22.06 14.77
CA GLU A 327 -22.52 21.13 14.91
C GLU A 327 -22.76 20.25 13.68
N ALA A 328 -22.47 20.75 12.47
CA ALA A 328 -22.59 19.95 11.24
C ALA A 328 -21.52 18.87 11.18
N VAL A 329 -20.29 19.18 11.60
CA VAL A 329 -19.19 18.21 11.71
C VAL A 329 -19.50 17.14 12.76
N LYS A 330 -20.00 17.53 13.96
CA LYS A 330 -20.43 16.58 14.99
C LYS A 330 -21.54 15.66 14.49
N SER A 331 -22.52 16.22 13.78
CA SER A 331 -23.61 15.44 13.20
C SER A 331 -23.12 14.45 12.15
N TYR A 332 -22.18 14.87 11.30
CA TYR A 332 -21.56 14.02 10.29
C TYR A 332 -20.81 12.83 10.93
N VAL A 333 -19.96 13.09 11.92
CA VAL A 333 -19.22 12.03 12.63
C VAL A 333 -20.16 11.07 13.35
N ASN A 334 -21.18 11.59 14.07
CA ASN A 334 -22.17 10.75 14.76
C ASN A 334 -23.01 9.92 13.77
N GLY A 335 -23.38 10.49 12.62
CA GLY A 335 -24.06 9.77 11.54
C GLY A 335 -23.23 8.61 11.02
N TYR A 336 -21.95 8.87 10.79
CA TYR A 336 -21.01 7.84 10.36
C TYR A 336 -20.82 6.73 11.41
N ASP A 337 -20.71 7.07 12.69
CA ASP A 337 -20.64 6.08 13.79
C ASP A 337 -21.88 5.17 13.80
N GLY A 338 -23.06 5.72 13.44
CA GLY A 338 -24.27 4.94 13.22
C GLY A 338 -24.17 3.94 12.09
N ILE A 339 -23.59 4.35 10.94
CA ILE A 339 -23.33 3.47 9.79
C ILE A 339 -22.36 2.35 10.19
N VAL A 340 -21.25 2.68 10.84
CA VAL A 340 -20.27 1.68 11.32
C VAL A 340 -20.93 0.65 12.25
N SER A 341 -21.83 1.11 13.13
CA SER A 341 -22.58 0.21 14.03
C SER A 341 -23.53 -0.72 13.26
N SER A 342 -24.17 -0.23 12.20
CA SER A 342 -25.00 -1.03 11.29
C SER A 342 -24.16 -2.10 10.57
N LEU A 343 -23.04 -1.70 9.98
CA LEU A 343 -22.11 -2.61 9.30
C LEU A 343 -21.55 -3.67 10.25
N LYS A 344 -21.23 -3.32 11.51
CA LYS A 344 -20.84 -4.28 12.54
C LYS A 344 -21.93 -5.32 12.75
N THR A 345 -23.16 -4.88 12.89
CA THR A 345 -24.31 -5.77 13.13
C THR A 345 -24.54 -6.72 11.94
N SER A 346 -24.44 -6.21 10.72
CA SER A 346 -24.58 -6.99 9.49
C SER A 346 -23.47 -8.02 9.36
N ALA A 347 -22.22 -7.61 9.55
CA ALA A 347 -21.06 -8.51 9.50
C ALA A 347 -21.16 -9.60 10.58
N THR A 348 -21.52 -9.27 11.82
CA THR A 348 -21.73 -10.25 12.90
C THR A 348 -22.81 -11.26 12.53
N ARG A 349 -23.94 -10.78 12.00
CA ARG A 349 -25.02 -11.67 11.56
C ARG A 349 -24.59 -12.60 10.42
N ALA A 350 -23.85 -12.10 9.44
CA ALA A 350 -23.43 -12.89 8.29
C ALA A 350 -22.34 -13.91 8.63
N LEU A 351 -21.35 -13.49 9.42
CA LEU A 351 -20.10 -14.26 9.62
C LEU A 351 -20.12 -15.08 10.91
N ILE A 352 -20.81 -14.63 11.96
CA ILE A 352 -20.85 -15.29 13.25
C ILE A 352 -22.15 -16.09 13.39
N ASP A 353 -23.32 -15.42 13.32
CA ASP A 353 -24.62 -16.10 13.46
C ASP A 353 -24.91 -17.02 12.27
N GLY A 354 -24.47 -16.63 11.09
CA GLY A 354 -24.64 -17.36 9.82
C GLY A 354 -23.43 -18.20 9.39
N MET A 355 -22.50 -18.53 10.27
CA MET A 355 -21.20 -19.14 9.95
C MET A 355 -21.28 -20.36 9.04
N ASP A 356 -22.25 -21.24 9.27
CA ASP A 356 -22.47 -22.45 8.45
C ASP A 356 -22.86 -22.12 7.01
N SER A 357 -23.40 -20.93 6.78
CA SER A 357 -23.90 -20.46 5.48
C SER A 357 -22.92 -19.56 4.72
N VAL A 358 -21.77 -19.24 5.31
CA VAL A 358 -20.74 -18.40 4.68
C VAL A 358 -20.27 -19.08 3.40
N THR A 359 -20.22 -18.34 2.31
CA THR A 359 -19.73 -18.81 0.98
C THR A 359 -18.80 -17.73 0.40
N GLU A 360 -18.19 -18.01 -0.73
CA GLU A 360 -17.40 -17.00 -1.48
C GLU A 360 -18.23 -15.76 -1.84
N ASP A 361 -19.56 -15.89 -2.00
CA ASP A 361 -20.44 -14.75 -2.27
C ASP A 361 -20.70 -13.86 -1.05
N THR A 362 -20.38 -14.31 0.15
CA THR A 362 -20.65 -13.55 1.40
C THR A 362 -19.85 -12.26 1.43
N GLU A 363 -18.61 -12.26 0.94
CA GLU A 363 -17.81 -11.05 0.79
C GLU A 363 -18.50 -10.03 -0.12
N ASP A 364 -19.02 -10.48 -1.27
CA ASP A 364 -19.71 -9.60 -2.21
C ASP A 364 -20.99 -8.99 -1.59
N VAL A 365 -21.70 -9.73 -0.75
CA VAL A 365 -22.89 -9.21 -0.04
C VAL A 365 -22.48 -8.11 0.93
N LEU A 366 -21.49 -8.38 1.77
CA LEU A 366 -20.96 -7.39 2.73
C LEU A 366 -20.35 -6.17 2.02
N ALA A 367 -19.65 -6.38 0.91
CA ALA A 367 -19.11 -5.29 0.10
C ALA A 367 -20.23 -4.42 -0.52
N ASN A 368 -21.30 -5.02 -1.03
CA ASN A 368 -22.42 -4.24 -1.57
C ASN A 368 -23.11 -3.43 -0.47
N GLU A 369 -23.38 -4.01 0.71
CA GLU A 369 -23.92 -3.27 1.86
C GLU A 369 -23.02 -2.10 2.26
N LEU A 370 -21.69 -2.33 2.32
CA LEU A 370 -20.71 -1.28 2.60
C LEU A 370 -20.77 -0.14 1.56
N PHE A 371 -20.84 -0.49 0.27
CA PHE A 371 -20.89 0.52 -0.80
C PHE A 371 -22.22 1.30 -0.80
N ASP A 372 -23.33 0.63 -0.48
CA ASP A 372 -24.65 1.26 -0.39
C ASP A 372 -24.73 2.21 0.83
N ASP A 373 -24.24 1.77 1.99
CA ASP A 373 -24.24 2.57 3.22
C ASP A 373 -23.30 3.79 3.16
N LEU A 374 -22.25 3.71 2.33
CA LEU A 374 -21.26 4.78 2.14
C LEU A 374 -21.51 5.65 0.89
N GLU A 375 -22.57 5.40 0.11
CA GLU A 375 -22.79 6.12 -1.15
C GLU A 375 -22.93 7.64 -0.95
N ASP A 376 -23.64 8.07 0.08
CA ASP A 376 -23.91 9.47 0.40
C ASP A 376 -22.96 10.06 1.47
N VAL A 377 -21.95 9.32 1.91
CA VAL A 377 -20.99 9.80 2.92
C VAL A 377 -19.86 10.56 2.25
N SER A 378 -19.88 11.89 2.41
CA SER A 378 -18.83 12.76 1.87
C SER A 378 -17.46 12.48 2.50
N PHE A 379 -16.39 12.62 1.73
CA PHE A 379 -14.97 12.52 2.16
C PHE A 379 -14.50 11.17 2.68
N VAL A 380 -15.36 10.18 2.77
CA VAL A 380 -14.96 8.80 3.05
C VAL A 380 -14.83 8.06 1.72
N ASP A 381 -13.62 7.59 1.41
CA ASP A 381 -13.42 6.75 0.23
C ASP A 381 -13.91 5.33 0.52
N ARG A 382 -15.01 4.96 -0.12
CA ARG A 382 -15.62 3.62 0.04
C ARG A 382 -14.71 2.49 -0.44
N TYR A 383 -13.74 2.76 -1.32
CA TYR A 383 -12.77 1.77 -1.74
C TYR A 383 -11.71 1.52 -0.66
N ASP A 384 -11.28 2.57 0.07
CA ASP A 384 -10.42 2.38 1.24
C ASP A 384 -11.14 1.59 2.36
N ALA A 385 -12.44 1.84 2.55
CA ALA A 385 -13.26 1.04 3.47
C ALA A 385 -13.38 -0.42 3.00
N TYR A 386 -13.56 -0.65 1.69
CA TYR A 386 -13.58 -2.00 1.10
C TYR A 386 -12.26 -2.74 1.31
N GLN A 387 -11.12 -2.06 1.21
CA GLN A 387 -9.84 -2.70 1.50
C GLN A 387 -9.79 -3.30 2.92
N ARG A 388 -10.39 -2.62 3.90
CA ARG A 388 -10.44 -3.15 5.28
C ARG A 388 -11.32 -4.39 5.39
N LEU A 389 -12.38 -4.46 4.60
CA LEU A 389 -13.21 -5.65 4.51
C LEU A 389 -12.46 -6.81 3.84
N ASP A 390 -11.79 -6.56 2.70
CA ASP A 390 -11.01 -7.56 1.97
C ASP A 390 -9.85 -8.10 2.81
N ASP A 391 -9.09 -7.21 3.47
CA ASP A 391 -7.99 -7.61 4.39
C ASP A 391 -8.49 -8.58 5.47
N ALA A 392 -9.67 -8.31 6.06
CA ALA A 392 -10.28 -9.20 7.04
C ALA A 392 -10.80 -10.50 6.39
N TRP A 393 -11.40 -10.40 5.21
CA TRP A 393 -11.97 -11.53 4.49
C TRP A 393 -10.95 -12.60 4.11
N GLN A 394 -9.73 -12.22 3.75
CA GLN A 394 -8.65 -13.16 3.42
C GLN A 394 -8.38 -14.15 4.57
N GLU A 395 -8.44 -13.67 5.82
CA GLU A 395 -8.29 -14.53 7.00
C GLU A 395 -9.57 -15.32 7.29
N ILE A 396 -10.74 -14.67 7.20
CA ILE A 396 -12.05 -15.27 7.49
C ILE A 396 -12.32 -16.46 6.59
N ALA A 397 -12.10 -16.32 5.27
CA ALA A 397 -12.36 -17.39 4.31
C ALA A 397 -11.58 -18.67 4.65
N SER A 398 -10.29 -18.53 4.99
CA SER A 398 -9.45 -19.67 5.38
C SER A 398 -9.93 -20.32 6.68
N ASP A 399 -10.27 -19.53 7.68
CA ASP A 399 -10.74 -20.02 8.97
C ASP A 399 -12.08 -20.75 8.85
N VAL A 400 -13.02 -20.19 8.06
CA VAL A 400 -14.34 -20.76 7.82
C VAL A 400 -14.23 -22.14 7.15
N ASP A 401 -13.34 -22.32 6.18
CA ASP A 401 -13.11 -23.59 5.51
C ASP A 401 -12.63 -24.67 6.51
N VAL A 402 -11.74 -24.32 7.42
CA VAL A 402 -11.28 -25.21 8.49
C VAL A 402 -12.43 -25.55 9.44
N ILE A 403 -13.19 -24.54 9.90
CA ILE A 403 -14.29 -24.74 10.84
C ILE A 403 -15.40 -25.61 10.24
N LYS A 404 -15.75 -25.41 8.96
CA LYS A 404 -16.74 -26.23 8.27
C LYS A 404 -16.32 -27.69 8.12
N THR A 405 -15.01 -27.93 7.98
CA THR A 405 -14.48 -29.28 7.79
C THR A 405 -14.32 -30.01 9.12
N GLU A 406 -13.80 -29.34 10.15
CA GLU A 406 -13.37 -29.93 11.42
C GLU A 406 -14.27 -29.55 12.62
N GLY A 407 -15.20 -28.63 12.43
CA GLY A 407 -16.10 -28.11 13.47
C GLY A 407 -15.47 -27.00 14.31
N ILE A 408 -16.28 -26.39 15.19
CA ILE A 408 -15.87 -25.27 16.06
C ILE A 408 -14.74 -25.64 17.02
N GLY A 409 -14.54 -26.92 17.30
CA GLY A 409 -13.42 -27.42 18.11
C GLY A 409 -12.04 -27.09 17.54
N SER A 410 -11.92 -26.87 16.22
CA SER A 410 -10.68 -26.49 15.55
C SER A 410 -10.12 -25.14 16.02
N VAL A 411 -10.98 -24.29 16.57
CA VAL A 411 -10.64 -22.98 17.14
C VAL A 411 -9.69 -23.10 18.35
N ARG A 412 -9.76 -24.21 19.10
CA ARG A 412 -8.93 -24.48 20.27
C ARG A 412 -7.58 -25.08 19.94
N VAL A 413 -7.36 -25.45 18.66
CA VAL A 413 -6.14 -26.15 18.25
C VAL A 413 -4.97 -25.18 18.16
N TYR A 414 -3.84 -25.59 18.76
CA TYR A 414 -2.55 -24.92 18.63
C TYR A 414 -1.46 -25.91 18.24
N GLU A 415 -0.44 -25.44 17.57
CA GLU A 415 0.61 -26.26 16.97
C GLU A 415 2.00 -25.69 17.32
N PRO A 416 3.07 -26.50 17.31
CA PRO A 416 4.43 -25.99 17.48
C PRO A 416 4.79 -25.01 16.35
N ASN A 417 5.25 -23.81 16.71
CA ASN A 417 5.75 -22.84 15.74
C ASN A 417 7.15 -23.26 15.27
N MET A 418 7.25 -23.78 14.05
CA MET A 418 8.51 -24.25 13.46
C MET A 418 9.15 -23.14 12.63
N VAL A 419 10.35 -22.68 13.04
CA VAL A 419 11.09 -21.62 12.34
C VAL A 419 12.44 -22.13 11.85
N LEU A 420 12.87 -21.65 10.67
CA LEU A 420 14.17 -21.95 10.10
C LEU A 420 15.24 -21.06 10.76
N LYS A 421 16.06 -21.63 11.66
CA LYS A 421 17.19 -20.93 12.29
C LYS A 421 18.53 -21.36 11.68
N LYS A 422 19.43 -20.40 11.45
CA LYS A 422 20.82 -20.69 11.07
C LYS A 422 21.59 -21.20 12.27
N LYS A 423 22.18 -22.41 12.18
CA LYS A 423 23.14 -22.88 13.19
C LYS A 423 24.34 -21.93 13.26
N GLN A 424 24.75 -21.55 14.47
CA GLN A 424 25.87 -20.62 14.70
C GLN A 424 27.22 -21.04 14.10
N LYS A 425 27.41 -22.29 13.70
CA LYS A 425 28.67 -22.82 13.14
C LYS A 425 28.56 -23.42 11.73
N SER A 426 27.40 -23.52 11.14
CA SER A 426 27.20 -23.98 9.77
C SER A 426 26.19 -23.08 9.05
N LYS A 427 26.30 -22.94 7.70
CA LYS A 427 25.32 -22.19 6.90
C LYS A 427 23.99 -22.96 6.72
N GLU A 428 23.82 -24.10 7.36
CA GLU A 428 22.62 -24.92 7.26
C GLU A 428 21.45 -24.30 8.05
N LEU A 429 20.30 -24.20 7.38
CA LEU A 429 19.03 -23.86 7.99
C LEU A 429 18.46 -25.13 8.62
N VAL A 430 18.11 -25.07 9.90
CA VAL A 430 17.49 -26.18 10.65
C VAL A 430 16.15 -25.69 11.19
N GLU A 431 15.11 -26.48 11.02
CA GLU A 431 13.84 -26.23 11.68
C GLU A 431 13.97 -26.43 13.18
N GLU A 432 13.60 -25.40 13.94
CA GLU A 432 13.61 -25.43 15.40
C GLU A 432 12.28 -24.83 15.90
N GLN A 433 11.73 -25.44 16.93
CA GLN A 433 10.51 -24.95 17.54
C GLN A 433 10.78 -23.62 18.27
N ASP A 434 9.99 -22.60 17.96
CA ASP A 434 10.03 -21.26 18.57
C ASP A 434 8.65 -20.89 19.14
N GLY A 435 8.31 -21.55 20.25
CA GLY A 435 7.01 -21.40 20.89
C GLY A 435 5.87 -22.16 20.20
N TRP A 436 4.67 -21.65 20.33
CA TRP A 436 3.44 -22.23 19.81
C TRP A 436 2.64 -21.20 19.01
N ILE A 437 1.82 -21.66 18.08
CA ILE A 437 0.93 -20.85 17.28
C ILE A 437 -0.48 -21.44 17.32
N GLY A 438 -1.49 -20.61 17.51
CA GLY A 438 -2.86 -21.06 17.36
C GLY A 438 -3.22 -21.27 15.89
N ARG A 439 -3.92 -22.33 15.59
CA ARG A 439 -4.27 -22.70 14.22
C ARG A 439 -5.25 -21.71 13.58
N ILE A 440 -6.26 -21.29 14.33
CA ILE A 440 -7.26 -20.30 13.92
C ILE A 440 -7.10 -19.04 14.75
N ILE A 441 -7.12 -19.13 16.08
CA ILE A 441 -7.04 -18.00 16.98
C ILE A 441 -5.60 -17.72 17.35
N PRO A 442 -5.04 -16.52 17.08
CA PRO A 442 -3.74 -16.11 17.56
C PRO A 442 -3.68 -16.19 19.09
N LEU A 443 -2.60 -16.75 19.64
CA LEU A 443 -2.43 -16.89 21.10
C LEU A 443 -2.42 -15.54 21.80
N GLU A 444 -1.96 -14.50 21.14
CA GLU A 444 -1.97 -13.11 21.62
C GLU A 444 -3.40 -12.63 21.89
N LEU A 445 -4.36 -12.96 21.02
CA LEU A 445 -5.77 -12.60 21.21
C LEU A 445 -6.37 -13.28 22.43
N VAL A 446 -5.98 -14.53 22.68
CA VAL A 446 -6.39 -15.26 23.90
C VAL A 446 -5.79 -14.61 25.14
N GLN A 447 -4.52 -14.23 25.10
CA GLN A 447 -3.85 -13.53 26.19
C GLN A 447 -4.50 -12.17 26.48
N GLU A 448 -4.80 -11.40 25.44
CA GLU A 448 -5.48 -10.11 25.57
C GLU A 448 -6.88 -10.23 26.17
N THR A 449 -7.56 -11.34 25.89
CA THR A 449 -8.95 -11.54 26.32
C THR A 449 -9.04 -12.10 27.74
N TYR A 450 -8.19 -13.10 28.07
CA TYR A 450 -8.33 -13.89 29.29
C TYR A 450 -7.17 -13.75 30.27
N LEU A 451 -6.02 -13.23 29.82
CA LEU A 451 -4.79 -13.07 30.61
C LEU A 451 -4.30 -11.61 30.58
N ALA A 452 -5.24 -10.66 30.56
CA ALA A 452 -4.93 -9.23 30.39
C ALA A 452 -3.97 -8.70 31.50
N GLU A 453 -4.09 -9.21 32.75
CA GLU A 453 -3.21 -8.82 33.85
C GLU A 453 -1.80 -9.36 33.66
N ASP A 454 -1.66 -10.65 33.30
CA ASP A 454 -0.36 -11.27 33.00
C ASP A 454 0.32 -10.58 31.80
N LEU A 455 -0.46 -10.21 30.78
CA LEU A 455 0.04 -9.49 29.61
C LEU A 455 0.48 -8.06 29.95
N LYS A 456 -0.25 -7.38 30.85
CA LYS A 456 0.13 -6.06 31.36
C LYS A 456 1.45 -6.12 32.11
N GLU A 457 1.61 -7.11 33.02
CA GLU A 457 2.87 -7.35 33.72
C GLU A 457 4.01 -7.61 32.73
N LEU A 458 3.78 -8.40 31.69
CA LEU A 458 4.79 -8.65 30.65
C LEU A 458 5.16 -7.39 29.86
N LYS A 459 4.20 -6.53 29.53
CA LYS A 459 4.44 -5.23 28.88
C LYS A 459 5.28 -4.31 29.79
N GLU A 460 4.97 -4.24 31.08
CA GLU A 460 5.75 -3.47 32.05
C GLU A 460 7.19 -4.00 32.19
N LEU A 461 7.37 -5.33 32.19
CA LEU A 461 8.68 -5.95 32.20
C LEU A 461 9.46 -5.73 30.90
N ASN A 462 8.80 -5.69 29.75
CA ASN A 462 9.42 -5.31 28.47
C ASN A 462 9.92 -3.85 28.50
N ALA A 463 9.06 -2.92 28.94
CA ALA A 463 9.43 -1.52 29.10
C ALA A 463 10.62 -1.36 30.09
N SER A 464 10.61 -2.10 31.21
CA SER A 464 11.73 -2.12 32.16
C SER A 464 13.02 -2.66 31.53
N CYS A 465 12.94 -3.63 30.61
CA CYS A 465 14.11 -4.11 29.87
C CYS A 465 14.66 -3.07 28.89
N GLU A 466 13.77 -2.36 28.21
CA GLU A 466 14.14 -1.27 27.28
C GLU A 466 14.82 -0.12 28.05
N THR A 467 14.21 0.34 29.15
CA THR A 467 14.81 1.36 30.01
C THR A 467 16.18 0.94 30.52
N ALA A 468 16.30 -0.27 31.06
CA ALA A 468 17.59 -0.77 31.58
C ALA A 468 18.62 -1.00 30.46
N GLN A 469 18.20 -1.24 29.21
CA GLN A 469 19.12 -1.31 28.07
C GLN A 469 19.62 0.07 27.72
N THR A 470 18.75 1.10 27.68
CA THR A 470 19.12 2.50 27.44
C THR A 470 20.09 2.99 28.52
N GLU A 471 19.80 2.72 29.80
CA GLU A 471 20.71 3.07 30.91
C GLU A 471 22.10 2.40 30.76
N LEU A 472 22.15 1.16 30.26
CA LEU A 472 23.41 0.49 30.00
C LEU A 472 24.16 1.11 28.82
N ASP A 473 23.47 1.45 27.76
CA ASP A 473 24.06 2.06 26.57
C ASP A 473 24.58 3.47 26.89
N GLU A 474 23.83 4.27 27.64
CA GLU A 474 24.27 5.57 28.18
C GLU A 474 25.50 5.45 29.10
N ALA A 475 25.50 4.46 30.00
CA ALA A 475 26.64 4.20 30.87
C ALA A 475 27.90 3.74 30.11
N LEU A 476 27.73 3.03 28.97
CA LEU A 476 28.82 2.66 28.08
C LEU A 476 29.37 3.85 27.30
N GLU A 477 28.48 4.72 26.80
CA GLU A 477 28.85 5.94 26.07
C GLU A 477 29.55 6.97 26.97
N ALA A 478 29.20 7.02 28.26
CA ALA A 478 29.81 7.91 29.23
C ALA A 478 31.26 7.53 29.62
N LEU A 479 31.72 6.31 29.26
CA LEU A 479 33.11 5.89 29.52
C LEU A 479 34.10 6.60 28.61
N THR A 480 35.10 7.26 29.20
CA THR A 480 36.24 7.79 28.46
C THR A 480 37.22 6.67 28.06
N ASP A 481 38.18 7.02 27.18
CA ASP A 481 39.24 6.06 26.84
C ASP A 481 40.16 5.73 28.02
N GLU A 482 40.29 6.63 29.00
CA GLU A 482 41.00 6.42 30.25
C GLU A 482 40.23 5.45 31.14
N ASP A 483 38.93 5.54 31.23
CA ASP A 483 38.07 4.63 31.99
C ASP A 483 38.14 3.21 31.47
N LYS A 484 38.22 3.03 30.15
CA LYS A 484 38.35 1.71 29.51
C LYS A 484 39.68 1.03 29.87
N GLN A 485 40.73 1.82 30.13
CA GLN A 485 42.05 1.31 30.55
C GLN A 485 42.18 1.17 32.07
N PHE A 486 41.13 1.49 32.82
CA PHE A 486 41.18 1.41 34.30
C PHE A 486 41.35 -0.04 34.78
N GLU A 487 42.33 -0.21 35.64
CA GLU A 487 42.61 -1.46 36.32
C GLU A 487 42.59 -1.30 37.85
N PHE A 488 42.02 -2.24 38.55
CA PHE A 488 42.00 -2.31 40.02
C PHE A 488 42.30 -3.73 40.50
N ASP A 489 43.27 -3.89 41.39
CA ASP A 489 43.78 -5.19 41.88
C ASP A 489 44.13 -6.17 40.74
N GLY A 490 44.70 -5.66 39.64
CA GLY A 490 45.09 -6.44 38.45
C GLY A 490 43.91 -6.91 37.58
N ASN A 491 42.74 -6.30 37.72
CA ASN A 491 41.57 -6.60 36.90
C ASN A 491 41.19 -5.35 36.08
N GLY A 492 41.11 -5.50 34.74
CA GLY A 492 40.65 -4.48 33.83
C GLY A 492 39.18 -4.68 33.43
N ILE A 493 38.50 -3.59 33.11
CA ILE A 493 37.08 -3.61 32.72
C ILE A 493 36.89 -3.84 31.24
N TRP A 494 37.96 -3.82 30.44
CA TRP A 494 37.91 -3.91 28.97
C TRP A 494 38.93 -4.94 28.45
N ASP A 495 38.52 -5.72 27.46
CA ASP A 495 39.41 -6.65 26.75
C ASP A 495 39.48 -6.23 25.26
N THR A 496 40.70 -6.22 24.73
CA THR A 496 40.90 -6.04 23.26
C THR A 496 41.05 -7.43 22.65
N ASP A 497 40.14 -7.76 21.71
CA ASP A 497 40.22 -9.01 20.94
C ASP A 497 41.27 -8.82 19.83
N GLU A 498 42.51 -9.31 20.04
CA GLU A 498 43.63 -9.14 19.11
C GLU A 498 43.36 -9.75 17.73
N ASP A 499 42.49 -10.77 17.63
CA ASP A 499 42.16 -11.45 16.35
C ASP A 499 41.12 -10.70 15.52
N LYS A 500 40.30 -9.81 16.12
CA LYS A 500 39.22 -9.09 15.43
C LYS A 500 39.36 -7.57 15.47
N GLY A 501 40.25 -7.05 16.27
CA GLY A 501 40.41 -5.59 16.45
C GLY A 501 39.19 -4.90 17.09
N GLU A 502 38.34 -5.66 17.78
CA GLU A 502 37.16 -5.13 18.47
C GLU A 502 37.40 -5.10 19.99
N ASP A 503 37.20 -3.94 20.57
CA ASP A 503 37.24 -3.75 22.01
C ASP A 503 35.92 -4.18 22.64
N LYS A 504 36.00 -4.97 23.73
CA LYS A 504 34.82 -5.55 24.37
C LYS A 504 34.85 -5.42 25.89
N LEU A 505 33.68 -5.14 26.47
CA LEU A 505 33.50 -5.06 27.90
C LEU A 505 33.83 -6.43 28.59
N ASN A 506 34.84 -6.43 29.47
CA ASN A 506 35.20 -7.56 30.31
C ASN A 506 34.29 -7.63 31.54
N VAL A 507 33.25 -8.43 31.43
CA VAL A 507 32.24 -8.59 32.47
C VAL A 507 32.79 -9.15 33.78
N LYS A 508 33.73 -10.07 33.69
CA LYS A 508 34.37 -10.68 34.87
C LYS A 508 35.27 -9.66 35.57
N GLY A 509 36.03 -8.91 34.76
CA GLY A 509 36.87 -7.82 35.23
C GLY A 509 36.04 -6.71 35.89
N LEU A 510 34.98 -6.26 35.26
CA LEU A 510 34.07 -5.25 35.83
C LEU A 510 33.54 -5.69 37.23
N ASN A 511 33.06 -6.90 37.35
CA ASN A 511 32.59 -7.43 38.65
C ASN A 511 33.71 -7.50 39.71
N ALA A 512 34.95 -7.84 39.31
CA ALA A 512 36.10 -7.90 40.20
C ALA A 512 36.53 -6.49 40.65
N VAL A 513 36.59 -5.52 39.74
CA VAL A 513 36.90 -4.11 40.00
C VAL A 513 35.89 -3.53 41.00
N VAL A 514 34.59 -3.63 40.74
CA VAL A 514 33.55 -3.09 41.64
C VAL A 514 33.59 -3.75 43.02
N LYS A 515 33.86 -5.08 43.08
CA LYS A 515 34.06 -5.78 44.35
C LYS A 515 35.31 -5.30 45.11
N GLY A 516 36.38 -4.99 44.40
CA GLY A 516 37.61 -4.44 44.93
C GLY A 516 37.37 -3.01 45.49
N LEU A 517 36.70 -2.14 44.72
CA LEU A 517 36.29 -0.79 45.13
C LEU A 517 35.43 -0.84 46.40
N ASN A 518 34.45 -1.70 46.48
CA ASN A 518 33.62 -1.83 47.68
C ASN A 518 34.40 -2.32 48.90
N ARG A 519 35.39 -3.19 48.70
CA ARG A 519 36.27 -3.65 49.80
C ARG A 519 37.17 -2.52 50.33
N SER A 520 37.68 -1.67 49.41
CA SER A 520 38.65 -0.62 49.75
C SER A 520 37.98 0.64 50.33
N TYR A 521 36.80 0.98 49.84
CA TYR A 521 36.11 2.23 50.25
C TYR A 521 34.91 1.95 51.19
N GLY A 522 34.49 0.70 51.38
CA GLY A 522 33.39 0.28 52.27
C GLY A 522 31.99 0.69 51.79
N ARG A 523 31.89 1.41 50.73
CA ARG A 523 30.61 1.82 50.06
C ARG A 523 30.86 2.13 48.60
N LEU A 524 29.81 2.04 47.77
CA LEU A 524 29.83 2.34 46.33
C LEU A 524 29.08 3.63 45.98
N ASP A 525 28.36 4.23 46.94
CA ASP A 525 27.65 5.47 46.84
C ASP A 525 28.50 6.61 47.48
N GLY A 526 28.87 7.58 46.73
CA GLY A 526 29.63 8.74 47.22
C GLY A 526 30.95 9.00 46.51
N PHE A 527 31.12 8.38 45.35
CA PHE A 527 32.12 8.87 44.38
C PHE A 527 31.61 10.13 43.68
N ASP A 528 32.53 10.97 43.30
CA ASP A 528 32.24 12.19 42.50
C ASP A 528 31.69 11.74 41.14
N GLU A 529 30.62 12.41 40.64
CA GLU A 529 29.97 12.08 39.36
C GLU A 529 30.93 12.11 38.17
N ASP A 530 31.97 12.94 38.24
CA ASP A 530 33.01 13.06 37.22
C ASP A 530 34.15 12.03 37.39
N SER A 531 34.11 11.15 38.43
CA SER A 531 35.17 10.16 38.66
C SER A 531 35.01 8.87 37.83
N THR A 532 36.14 8.25 37.52
CA THR A 532 36.21 6.94 36.87
C THR A 532 35.47 5.86 37.70
N GLU A 533 35.62 5.87 39.02
CA GLU A 533 34.96 4.93 39.93
C GLU A 533 33.45 5.07 39.85
N TYR A 534 32.91 6.29 39.79
CA TYR A 534 31.47 6.55 39.63
C TYR A 534 30.94 5.93 38.33
N ARG A 535 31.56 6.24 37.17
CA ARG A 535 31.15 5.71 35.88
C ARG A 535 31.21 4.17 35.82
N ILE A 536 32.24 3.58 36.40
CA ILE A 536 32.38 2.09 36.47
C ILE A 536 31.30 1.48 37.34
N VAL A 537 30.99 2.08 38.50
CA VAL A 537 29.92 1.59 39.38
C VAL A 537 28.57 1.74 38.72
N THR A 538 28.31 2.88 38.04
CA THR A 538 27.09 3.12 37.26
C THR A 538 26.92 2.08 36.17
N LEU A 539 27.96 1.82 35.38
CA LEU A 539 27.95 0.75 34.36
C LEU A 539 27.62 -0.62 34.93
N HIS A 540 28.23 -0.96 36.05
CA HIS A 540 27.98 -2.25 36.74
C HIS A 540 26.51 -2.34 37.22
N GLN A 541 25.95 -1.24 37.78
CA GLN A 541 24.56 -1.17 38.24
C GLN A 541 23.58 -1.29 37.08
N ALA A 542 23.79 -0.53 36.03
CA ALA A 542 22.96 -0.58 34.82
C ALA A 542 22.93 -2.00 34.21
N ARG A 543 24.10 -2.63 34.13
CA ARG A 543 24.20 -4.00 33.67
C ARG A 543 23.49 -5.01 34.59
N ALA A 544 23.56 -4.86 35.88
CA ALA A 544 22.87 -5.70 36.85
C ALA A 544 21.35 -5.52 36.77
N SER A 545 20.90 -4.27 36.60
CA SER A 545 19.49 -3.93 36.33
C SER A 545 18.97 -4.62 35.08
N LEU A 546 19.68 -4.51 33.94
CA LEU A 546 19.32 -5.16 32.69
C LEU A 546 19.27 -6.71 32.85
N SER A 547 20.25 -7.30 33.50
CA SER A 547 20.28 -8.75 33.75
C SER A 547 19.08 -9.20 34.58
N THR A 548 18.70 -8.41 35.60
CA THR A 548 17.53 -8.68 36.44
C THR A 548 16.23 -8.52 35.67
N ALA A 549 16.09 -7.45 34.90
CA ALA A 549 14.94 -7.21 34.04
C ALA A 549 14.76 -8.33 33.01
N LYS A 550 15.82 -8.71 32.29
CA LYS A 550 15.81 -9.85 31.34
C LYS A 550 15.43 -11.18 32.01
N ARG A 551 15.89 -11.43 33.22
CA ARG A 551 15.53 -12.65 33.98
C ARG A 551 14.05 -12.64 34.38
N ASN A 552 13.52 -11.50 34.84
CA ASN A 552 12.13 -11.38 35.25
C ASN A 552 11.20 -11.52 34.01
N ARG A 553 11.52 -10.84 32.91
CA ARG A 553 10.83 -11.01 31.62
C ARG A 553 10.82 -12.48 31.18
N THR A 554 11.95 -13.16 31.20
CA THR A 554 12.05 -14.57 30.81
C THR A 554 11.19 -15.48 31.69
N LYS A 555 11.09 -15.17 33.00
CA LYS A 555 10.19 -15.90 33.89
C LYS A 555 8.73 -15.68 33.56
N ALA A 556 8.33 -14.43 33.32
CA ALA A 556 6.96 -14.09 32.94
C ALA A 556 6.56 -14.77 31.62
N LEU A 557 7.42 -14.73 30.59
CA LEU A 557 7.22 -15.44 29.32
C LEU A 557 7.03 -16.94 29.49
N LYS A 558 7.81 -17.58 30.36
CA LYS A 558 7.67 -19.01 30.66
C LYS A 558 6.41 -19.37 31.43
N LEU A 559 5.78 -18.40 32.10
CA LEU A 559 4.55 -18.61 32.85
C LEU A 559 3.29 -18.35 32.01
N ILE A 560 3.33 -17.35 31.09
CA ILE A 560 2.18 -16.99 30.30
C ILE A 560 1.84 -18.07 29.26
N GLU A 561 2.83 -18.67 28.63
CA GLU A 561 2.66 -19.69 27.60
C GLU A 561 1.81 -20.90 28.07
N PRO A 562 2.16 -21.63 29.15
CA PRO A 562 1.33 -22.72 29.63
C PRO A 562 -0.03 -22.28 30.17
N LYS A 563 -0.15 -21.04 30.69
CA LYS A 563 -1.46 -20.46 31.05
C LYS A 563 -2.34 -20.27 29.81
N THR A 564 -1.77 -19.74 28.72
CA THR A 564 -2.48 -19.54 27.45
C THR A 564 -3.00 -20.88 26.91
N MET A 565 -2.18 -21.92 26.90
CA MET A 565 -2.59 -23.26 26.47
C MET A 565 -3.71 -23.82 27.36
N SER A 566 -3.60 -23.66 28.69
CA SER A 566 -4.65 -24.08 29.60
C SER A 566 -5.97 -23.37 29.39
N VAL A 567 -5.91 -22.09 29.01
CA VAL A 567 -7.11 -21.33 28.58
C VAL A 567 -7.67 -21.90 27.29
N MET A 568 -6.82 -22.13 26.27
CA MET A 568 -7.22 -22.69 24.97
C MET A 568 -7.93 -24.05 25.15
N ASP A 569 -7.36 -24.94 25.95
CA ASP A 569 -7.94 -26.27 26.24
C ASP A 569 -9.28 -26.19 26.97
N GLY A 570 -9.50 -25.12 27.76
CA GLY A 570 -10.69 -24.92 28.57
C GLY A 570 -11.82 -24.10 27.92
N LEU A 571 -11.60 -23.54 26.73
CA LEU A 571 -12.60 -22.70 26.04
C LEU A 571 -13.89 -23.47 25.75
N SER A 572 -15.03 -22.90 26.06
CA SER A 572 -16.35 -23.34 25.59
C SER A 572 -16.58 -22.93 24.14
N ASP A 573 -17.60 -23.52 23.49
CA ASP A 573 -17.96 -23.15 22.11
C ASP A 573 -18.38 -21.68 22.03
N ASP A 574 -19.11 -21.16 23.01
CA ASP A 574 -19.49 -19.75 23.08
C ASP A 574 -18.28 -18.81 23.23
N GLU A 575 -17.25 -19.26 23.92
CA GLU A 575 -15.99 -18.49 24.05
C GLU A 575 -15.20 -18.53 22.75
N CYS A 576 -15.18 -19.65 22.03
CA CYS A 576 -14.62 -19.75 20.69
C CYS A 576 -15.30 -18.76 19.73
N VAL A 577 -16.63 -18.72 19.73
CA VAL A 577 -17.41 -17.79 18.91
C VAL A 577 -17.08 -16.32 19.24
N ARG A 578 -16.94 -15.96 20.52
CA ARG A 578 -16.53 -14.60 20.94
C ARG A 578 -15.12 -14.24 20.48
N LEU A 579 -14.19 -15.19 20.50
CA LEU A 579 -12.84 -14.96 19.98
C LEU A 579 -12.83 -14.79 18.46
N LEU A 580 -13.66 -15.57 17.74
CA LEU A 580 -13.84 -15.41 16.31
C LEU A 580 -14.46 -14.03 15.97
N GLU A 581 -15.47 -13.57 16.72
CA GLU A 581 -16.01 -12.22 16.55
C GLU A 581 -14.91 -11.16 16.68
N ARG A 582 -14.08 -11.26 17.72
CA ARG A 582 -12.96 -10.34 17.92
C ARG A 582 -11.89 -10.44 16.81
N LYS A 583 -11.63 -11.64 16.29
CA LYS A 583 -10.64 -11.84 15.21
C LYS A 583 -11.17 -11.33 13.87
N TRP A 584 -12.43 -11.59 13.54
CA TRP A 584 -12.97 -11.35 12.21
C TRP A 584 -13.63 -9.98 12.07
N ILE A 585 -14.36 -9.54 13.10
CA ILE A 585 -15.18 -8.32 13.03
C ILE A 585 -14.38 -7.09 13.49
N ASP A 586 -13.68 -7.19 14.62
CA ASP A 586 -13.00 -6.01 15.19
C ASP A 586 -11.95 -5.39 14.24
N PRO A 587 -11.08 -6.14 13.52
CA PRO A 587 -10.12 -5.53 12.59
C PRO A 587 -10.81 -4.74 11.47
N TYR A 588 -11.87 -5.30 10.87
CA TYR A 588 -12.68 -4.64 9.85
C TYR A 588 -13.30 -3.35 10.41
N ILE A 589 -14.02 -3.43 11.51
CA ILE A 589 -14.72 -2.29 12.10
C ILE A 589 -13.73 -1.22 12.60
N ASN A 590 -12.65 -1.62 13.28
CA ASN A 590 -11.61 -0.69 13.73
C ASN A 590 -10.89 -0.02 12.56
N GLY A 591 -10.80 -0.70 11.41
CA GLY A 591 -10.21 -0.16 10.19
C GLY A 591 -11.09 0.91 9.53
N ILE A 592 -12.42 0.76 9.56
CA ILE A 592 -13.34 1.73 8.94
C ILE A 592 -13.78 2.84 9.90
N ALA A 593 -13.91 2.58 11.20
CA ALA A 593 -14.41 3.55 12.18
C ALA A 593 -13.70 4.93 12.17
N PRO A 594 -12.37 5.03 11.97
CA PRO A 594 -11.70 6.33 11.99
C PRO A 594 -11.85 7.14 10.69
N LEU A 595 -12.39 6.58 9.58
CA LEU A 595 -12.32 7.21 8.26
C LEU A 595 -12.99 8.59 8.22
N ALA A 596 -14.16 8.75 8.80
CA ALA A 596 -14.83 10.06 8.86
C ALA A 596 -14.07 11.07 9.73
N ARG A 597 -13.50 10.61 10.86
CA ARG A 597 -12.67 11.47 11.72
C ARG A 597 -11.37 11.88 11.01
N ASN A 598 -10.75 10.95 10.29
CA ASN A 598 -9.57 11.24 9.48
C ASN A 598 -9.85 12.27 8.38
N ALA A 599 -11.05 12.24 7.78
CA ALA A 599 -11.48 13.22 6.80
C ALA A 599 -11.66 14.63 7.40
N VAL A 600 -12.19 14.71 8.63
CA VAL A 600 -12.26 15.97 9.39
C VAL A 600 -10.87 16.48 9.78
N ASP A 601 -10.00 15.60 10.26
CA ASP A 601 -8.61 15.96 10.59
C ASP A 601 -7.81 16.36 9.33
N GLU A 602 -8.16 15.85 8.17
CA GLU A 602 -7.57 16.30 6.88
C GLU A 602 -7.99 17.74 6.56
N LEU A 603 -9.24 18.12 6.80
CA LEU A 603 -9.67 19.50 6.68
C LEU A 603 -8.91 20.40 7.66
N VAL A 604 -8.78 19.99 8.91
CA VAL A 604 -7.98 20.77 9.92
C VAL A 604 -6.58 20.97 9.41
N ARG A 605 -5.90 19.91 8.98
CA ARG A 605 -4.52 20.00 8.43
C ARG A 605 -4.41 20.94 7.22
N LYS A 606 -5.40 20.92 6.32
CA LYS A 606 -5.42 21.84 5.17
C LYS A 606 -5.53 23.29 5.61
N VAL A 607 -6.39 23.59 6.58
CA VAL A 607 -6.54 24.96 7.13
C VAL A 607 -5.28 25.40 7.88
N GLU A 608 -4.70 24.53 8.72
CA GLU A 608 -3.45 24.80 9.43
C GLU A 608 -2.29 25.04 8.45
N SER A 609 -2.18 24.19 7.41
CA SER A 609 -1.15 24.35 6.35
C SER A 609 -1.31 25.66 5.59
N LEU A 610 -2.54 26.10 5.30
CA LEU A 610 -2.79 27.40 4.69
C LEU A 610 -2.36 28.54 5.62
N GLN A 611 -2.61 28.43 6.90
CA GLN A 611 -2.18 29.43 7.89
C GLN A 611 -0.64 29.51 7.95
N ASP A 612 0.03 28.38 8.05
CA ASP A 612 1.49 28.33 8.13
C ASP A 612 2.16 28.87 6.86
N LYS A 613 1.55 28.60 5.70
CA LYS A 613 2.03 29.06 4.40
C LYS A 613 2.13 30.59 4.28
N TYR A 614 1.24 31.33 4.93
CA TYR A 614 1.16 32.79 4.92
C TYR A 614 1.43 33.40 6.31
N ALA A 615 2.04 32.64 7.23
CA ALA A 615 2.30 33.10 8.61
C ALA A 615 3.37 34.19 8.70
N VAL A 616 4.37 34.12 7.83
CA VAL A 616 5.46 35.12 7.77
C VAL A 616 5.27 35.99 6.54
N THR A 617 5.13 37.26 6.72
CA THR A 617 4.91 38.22 5.64
C THR A 617 6.20 38.87 5.18
N GLY A 618 6.26 39.20 3.86
CA GLY A 618 7.39 39.98 3.33
C GLY A 618 7.56 41.33 3.97
N MET A 619 6.47 41.93 4.49
CA MET A 619 6.54 43.17 5.27
C MET A 619 7.17 42.98 6.65
N GLU A 620 6.86 41.86 7.33
CA GLU A 620 7.49 41.52 8.62
C GLU A 620 8.97 41.24 8.44
N GLU A 621 9.35 40.45 7.45
CA GLU A 621 10.77 40.22 7.11
C GLU A 621 11.50 41.50 6.74
N ALA A 622 10.90 42.37 5.93
CA ALA A 622 11.50 43.66 5.58
C ALA A 622 11.71 44.56 6.82
N ASN A 623 10.75 44.56 7.75
CA ASN A 623 10.88 45.30 9.00
C ASN A 623 11.97 44.72 9.91
N GLU A 624 12.07 43.40 9.99
CA GLU A 624 13.12 42.72 10.77
C GLU A 624 14.51 42.97 10.17
N ILE A 625 14.66 42.89 8.85
CA ILE A 625 15.89 43.25 8.15
C ILE A 625 16.28 44.69 8.47
N SER A 626 15.35 45.62 8.36
CA SER A 626 15.62 47.04 8.66
C SER A 626 16.02 47.28 10.13
N ALA A 627 15.42 46.54 11.06
CA ALA A 627 15.78 46.55 12.46
C ALA A 627 17.21 46.04 12.71
N LEU A 628 17.56 44.90 12.07
CA LEU A 628 18.90 44.30 12.14
C LEU A 628 19.96 45.17 11.47
N GLU A 629 19.65 45.80 10.34
CA GLU A 629 20.53 46.78 9.68
C GLU A 629 20.81 47.99 10.60
N THR A 630 19.78 48.45 11.29
CA THR A 630 19.91 49.54 12.29
C THR A 630 20.77 49.11 13.48
N GLU A 631 20.58 47.90 13.99
CA GLU A 631 21.38 47.35 15.11
C GLU A 631 22.85 47.16 14.72
N LEU A 632 23.08 46.61 13.51
CA LEU A 632 24.42 46.44 12.95
C LEU A 632 25.12 47.79 12.74
N SER A 633 24.42 48.80 12.20
CA SER A 633 24.93 50.13 12.04
C SER A 633 25.33 50.75 13.39
N ASN A 634 24.51 50.60 14.42
CA ASN A 634 24.81 51.06 15.77
C ASN A 634 26.01 50.32 16.41
N THR A 635 26.19 49.04 16.05
CA THR A 635 27.31 48.23 16.53
C THR A 635 28.61 48.62 15.84
N LEU A 636 28.58 48.88 14.51
CA LEU A 636 29.72 49.40 13.75
C LEU A 636 30.19 50.75 14.29
N GLY A 637 29.27 51.64 14.70
CA GLY A 637 29.60 52.94 15.31
C GLY A 637 30.25 52.84 16.69
N LYS A 638 30.25 51.68 17.33
CA LYS A 638 30.92 51.45 18.65
C LYS A 638 32.29 50.77 18.51
N LEU A 639 32.67 50.38 17.32
CA LEU A 639 33.97 49.76 17.07
C LEU A 639 35.06 50.84 17.06
N HIS A 640 36.18 50.58 17.74
CA HIS A 640 37.35 51.43 17.79
C HIS A 640 38.54 50.76 17.12
N GLY A 641 39.23 51.49 16.25
CA GLY A 641 40.37 51.00 15.50
C GLY A 641 41.31 52.14 15.07
N SER A 642 42.00 51.92 13.92
CA SER A 642 42.75 53.03 13.30
C SER A 642 41.81 54.10 12.70
N GLU A 643 42.25 55.31 12.43
CA GLU A 643 41.42 56.30 11.73
C GLU A 643 40.81 55.87 10.44
N THR A 644 41.49 54.94 9.71
CA THR A 644 41.01 54.34 8.45
C THR A 644 39.92 53.31 8.72
N ASP A 645 40.05 52.56 9.81
CA ASP A 645 39.05 51.53 10.18
C ASP A 645 37.77 52.18 10.68
N GLU A 646 37.89 53.24 11.53
CA GLU A 646 36.74 53.99 12.04
C GLU A 646 35.99 54.70 10.89
N ALA A 647 36.72 55.28 9.89
CA ALA A 647 36.11 55.87 8.71
C ALA A 647 35.41 54.83 7.86
N GLY A 648 35.97 53.60 7.70
CA GLY A 648 35.36 52.47 7.01
C GLY A 648 34.08 51.98 7.69
N CYS A 649 34.11 51.83 9.03
CA CYS A 649 32.93 51.46 9.81
C CYS A 649 31.81 52.50 9.72
N ALA A 650 32.16 53.82 9.75
CA ALA A 650 31.20 54.88 9.57
C ALA A 650 30.52 54.86 8.21
N MET A 651 31.28 54.68 7.11
CA MET A 651 30.72 54.52 5.75
C MET A 651 29.77 53.32 5.64
N TRP A 652 30.11 52.19 6.25
CA TRP A 652 29.23 51.02 6.29
C TRP A 652 27.96 51.24 7.11
N ALA A 653 28.10 51.95 8.26
CA ALA A 653 26.97 52.31 9.09
C ALA A 653 25.98 53.23 8.38
N ASP A 654 26.50 54.23 7.59
CA ASP A 654 25.67 55.13 6.78
C ASP A 654 24.98 54.39 5.64
N PHE A 655 25.71 53.48 4.95
CA PHE A 655 25.13 52.60 3.91
C PHE A 655 23.98 51.76 4.44
N LEU A 656 24.12 51.13 5.62
CA LEU A 656 23.06 50.33 6.26
C LEU A 656 21.84 51.17 6.68
N ARG A 657 22.00 52.48 6.87
CA ARG A 657 20.89 53.43 7.15
C ARG A 657 20.21 53.94 5.88
N GLY A 658 20.78 53.64 4.70
CA GLY A 658 20.29 54.17 3.43
C GLY A 658 20.65 55.64 3.21
N GLU A 659 21.70 56.17 3.89
CA GLU A 659 22.23 57.53 3.76
C GLU A 659 23.38 57.63 2.75
#